data_8ca197687a79230bd40c1a6d1507669b
#
_entry.id   8ca197687a79230bd40c1a6d1507669b
#
_cell.length_a   1.000
_cell.length_b   1.000
_cell.length_c   1.000
_cell.angle_alpha   90.00
_cell.angle_beta   90.00
_cell.angle_gamma   90.00
#
_symmetry.space_group_name_H-M   'P 1'
#
loop_
_entity.id
_entity.type
_entity.pdbx_description
1 polymer ?
#
loop_
_entity_poly.entity_id
_entity_poly.type
_entity_poly.pdbx_seq_one_letter_code
_entity_poly.pdbx_strand_id
1 'polypeptide(L)'
;MYKSFSMELAGRTLTVDIGRVCAQANGAALIKYGETTVLSTVVASDKPRDGVDFFPLSVEFEEKMYAVGKIPGGFNKREGKASENAILTSRVIDRPMRPLFPKDYRNDVTLNNMVMSVDPECRPEVVGMIGSALVTTMSDIPFDGPCAMTQMGMVDGEFIVNPSQKVWDKGDLQLTVASTRTKVIMIEAGANEIPEEKMIEAIYKCHDVNQTIIQFMDKIVAECGKPKHEYTSCAIPDEMFAAMKEIVTPEDMENAVFTDEKQKREENIREITDKLAEAFADKEEWLAVLGEAVYQYQKKTVRKMILKDHKRPDGRAINQIRPLAAEVDLIPRVHGSAMFTRGQTQICDVVTLAPLSEVQKIDGLDANITTKRYIHQYNFPAYSVGETKVSRGPGRREIGHGALAEKALVAVLPSEEEFPYAIRAVSETFESNGSTSMASTCASCMALMAAGVPIKSMVAGISCGLVTGDTDDDYIVLTDIQGLEDFFGDMDFKVTGTHKGITAIQMDIKIHGLTRPIVEEAIARTREARFYIMDEVMSKAISKPRKEVGAYAPKIIQIQIDPNKIGDVVGQKGKTINEIIARTDVKIDITDEGAVSVCGTDKEKMAEAIDMIKTITTDFEEGQIFTGTVVSIKEFGAFIEFAPGKEGMVHISKISKERINRVEDVLTLGDKVTVVCLGKDKMGRISFSMKDVPENN
;
A
#
# COMPACT_ATOMS: atom_id res chain seq x y z
N MET A 1 -27.68 31.13 -9.34
CA MET A 1 -28.79 30.49 -10.11
C MET A 1 -28.41 29.02 -10.28
N TYR A 2 -29.34 28.10 -10.01
CA TYR A 2 -29.10 26.65 -10.19
C TYR A 2 -28.98 26.29 -11.67
N LYS A 3 -27.98 25.49 -12.04
CA LYS A 3 -27.79 24.90 -13.35
C LYS A 3 -27.40 23.44 -13.20
N SER A 4 -27.84 22.61 -14.16
CA SER A 4 -27.51 21.19 -14.23
C SER A 4 -27.02 20.84 -15.64
N PHE A 5 -25.92 20.11 -15.71
CA PHE A 5 -25.27 19.67 -16.94
C PHE A 5 -25.11 18.16 -16.92
N SER A 6 -25.18 17.51 -18.08
CA SER A 6 -24.96 16.07 -18.18
C SER A 6 -24.20 15.67 -19.43
N MET A 7 -23.47 14.54 -19.34
CA MET A 7 -22.85 13.85 -20.46
C MET A 7 -22.88 12.35 -20.24
N GLU A 8 -22.79 11.60 -21.31
CA GLU A 8 -22.53 10.16 -21.23
C GLU A 8 -21.02 9.90 -21.14
N LEU A 9 -20.60 9.13 -20.13
CA LEU A 9 -19.23 8.74 -19.87
C LEU A 9 -19.14 7.23 -19.66
N ALA A 10 -18.46 6.51 -20.54
CA ALA A 10 -18.33 5.05 -20.48
C ALA A 10 -19.67 4.32 -20.28
N GLY A 11 -20.72 4.75 -21.02
CA GLY A 11 -22.05 4.14 -20.98
C GLY A 11 -22.90 4.46 -19.74
N ARG A 12 -22.50 5.46 -18.94
CA ARG A 12 -23.21 5.93 -17.75
C ARG A 12 -23.32 7.44 -17.74
N THR A 13 -24.41 7.95 -17.19
CA THR A 13 -24.66 9.40 -17.17
C THR A 13 -23.86 10.06 -16.03
N LEU A 14 -23.04 11.04 -16.39
CA LEU A 14 -22.37 11.96 -15.46
C LEU A 14 -23.20 13.27 -15.42
N THR A 15 -23.66 13.68 -14.23
CA THR A 15 -24.44 14.91 -14.02
C THR A 15 -23.71 15.83 -13.05
N VAL A 16 -23.71 17.13 -13.33
CA VAL A 16 -23.11 18.18 -12.51
C VAL A 16 -24.15 19.23 -12.15
N ASP A 17 -24.46 19.36 -10.87
CA ASP A 17 -25.37 20.37 -10.33
C ASP A 17 -24.57 21.52 -9.68
N ILE A 18 -24.74 22.76 -10.16
CA ILE A 18 -24.05 23.96 -9.69
C ILE A 18 -25.05 24.98 -9.12
N GLY A 19 -24.65 25.71 -8.09
CA GLY A 19 -25.47 26.76 -7.47
C GLY A 19 -26.62 26.25 -6.60
N ARG A 20 -26.62 24.96 -6.24
CA ARG A 20 -27.62 24.33 -5.39
C ARG A 20 -27.20 24.30 -3.92
N VAL A 21 -25.91 24.14 -3.65
CA VAL A 21 -25.33 23.95 -2.31
C VAL A 21 -24.03 24.74 -2.16
N CYS A 22 -23.59 24.95 -0.92
CA CYS A 22 -22.28 25.51 -0.56
C CYS A 22 -21.98 26.89 -1.20
N ALA A 23 -22.93 27.83 -1.15
CA ALA A 23 -22.80 29.16 -1.75
C ALA A 23 -21.66 30.03 -1.17
N GLN A 24 -21.08 29.64 -0.03
CA GLN A 24 -19.97 30.36 0.60
C GLN A 24 -18.60 29.89 0.11
N ALA A 25 -18.52 28.73 -0.60
CA ALA A 25 -17.28 28.25 -1.18
C ALA A 25 -16.91 29.03 -2.46
N ASN A 26 -15.63 29.17 -2.76
CA ASN A 26 -15.18 29.77 -4.02
C ASN A 26 -15.72 29.00 -5.24
N GLY A 27 -15.72 27.66 -5.13
CA GLY A 27 -16.35 26.77 -6.10
C GLY A 27 -17.01 25.58 -5.41
N ALA A 28 -18.20 25.17 -5.88
CA ALA A 28 -18.92 24.00 -5.38
C ALA A 28 -19.78 23.36 -6.44
N ALA A 29 -19.83 22.03 -6.45
CA ALA A 29 -20.71 21.24 -7.32
C ALA A 29 -21.12 19.94 -6.62
N LEU A 30 -22.37 19.52 -6.87
CA LEU A 30 -22.82 18.17 -6.53
C LEU A 30 -22.75 17.34 -7.82
N ILE A 31 -21.91 16.31 -7.81
CA ILE A 31 -21.60 15.52 -8.99
C ILE A 31 -22.13 14.11 -8.81
N LYS A 32 -22.81 13.62 -9.83
CA LYS A 32 -23.41 12.29 -9.84
C LYS A 32 -22.88 11.51 -11.04
N TYR A 33 -22.49 10.28 -10.83
CA TYR A 33 -22.13 9.32 -11.86
C TYR A 33 -22.85 8.00 -11.58
N GLY A 34 -23.85 7.67 -12.39
CA GLY A 34 -24.87 6.71 -11.99
C GLY A 34 -25.56 7.18 -10.70
N GLU A 35 -25.64 6.34 -9.67
CA GLU A 35 -26.17 6.68 -8.35
C GLU A 35 -25.08 7.16 -7.37
N THR A 36 -23.80 7.08 -7.74
CA THR A 36 -22.72 7.65 -6.91
C THR A 36 -22.80 9.16 -6.92
N THR A 37 -22.79 9.76 -5.72
CA THR A 37 -22.89 11.20 -5.54
C THR A 37 -21.75 11.71 -4.66
N VAL A 38 -21.01 12.70 -5.13
CA VAL A 38 -19.94 13.38 -4.39
C VAL A 38 -20.19 14.89 -4.38
N LEU A 39 -20.09 15.50 -3.22
CA LEU A 39 -20.04 16.94 -3.08
C LEU A 39 -18.57 17.38 -3.13
N SER A 40 -18.20 18.12 -4.16
CA SER A 40 -16.86 18.71 -4.31
C SER A 40 -16.92 20.22 -4.05
N THR A 41 -15.98 20.71 -3.22
CA THR A 41 -15.86 22.14 -2.89
C THR A 41 -14.41 22.57 -2.93
N VAL A 42 -14.18 23.86 -3.23
CA VAL A 42 -12.85 24.49 -3.11
C VAL A 42 -13.00 25.84 -2.42
N VAL A 43 -12.09 26.12 -1.49
CA VAL A 43 -12.00 27.39 -0.75
C VAL A 43 -10.54 27.83 -0.71
N ALA A 44 -10.30 29.11 -0.94
CA ALA A 44 -8.99 29.74 -0.74
C ALA A 44 -9.07 30.83 0.34
N SER A 45 -7.94 31.03 1.06
CA SER A 45 -7.80 32.17 1.97
C SER A 45 -7.62 33.48 1.17
N ASP A 46 -8.02 34.62 1.76
CA ASP A 46 -7.86 35.92 1.12
C ASP A 46 -6.39 36.36 1.00
N LYS A 47 -5.53 35.88 1.88
CA LYS A 47 -4.11 36.23 1.97
C LYS A 47 -3.27 35.01 2.35
N PRO A 48 -2.00 34.95 1.93
CA PRO A 48 -1.07 33.94 2.45
C PRO A 48 -0.82 34.15 3.94
N ARG A 49 -0.50 33.07 4.65
CA ARG A 49 -0.04 33.15 6.05
C ARG A 49 1.40 33.66 6.10
N ASP A 50 1.74 34.39 7.16
CA ASP A 50 3.11 34.89 7.37
C ASP A 50 4.12 33.73 7.45
N GLY A 51 5.25 33.88 6.79
CA GLY A 51 6.37 32.94 6.82
C GLY A 51 6.14 31.64 6.05
N VAL A 52 5.13 31.54 5.18
CA VAL A 52 4.91 30.37 4.32
C VAL A 52 5.77 30.46 3.06
N ASP A 53 6.66 29.48 2.90
CA ASP A 53 7.60 29.34 1.78
C ASP A 53 7.15 28.32 0.71
N PHE A 54 6.00 27.65 0.92
CA PHE A 54 5.44 26.66 0.01
C PHE A 54 3.97 26.95 -0.31
N PHE A 55 3.41 26.30 -1.35
CA PHE A 55 2.00 26.39 -1.67
C PHE A 55 1.18 25.43 -0.78
N PRO A 56 0.33 25.94 0.15
CA PRO A 56 -0.40 25.12 1.11
C PRO A 56 -1.74 24.62 0.52
N LEU A 57 -1.66 23.62 -0.38
CA LEU A 57 -2.83 22.91 -0.89
C LEU A 57 -3.16 21.73 0.01
N SER A 58 -4.39 21.68 0.50
CA SER A 58 -4.97 20.52 1.20
C SER A 58 -6.07 19.90 0.37
N VAL A 59 -5.98 18.61 0.11
CA VAL A 59 -7.03 17.82 -0.55
C VAL A 59 -7.56 16.79 0.43
N GLU A 60 -8.87 16.81 0.64
CA GLU A 60 -9.58 15.87 1.49
C GLU A 60 -10.56 15.05 0.65
N PHE A 61 -10.59 13.75 0.94
CA PHE A 61 -11.59 12.83 0.39
C PHE A 61 -12.27 12.15 1.59
N GLU A 62 -13.53 12.48 1.79
CA GLU A 62 -14.27 12.05 2.98
C GLU A 62 -15.21 10.89 2.65
N GLU A 63 -14.88 9.73 3.15
CA GLU A 63 -15.71 8.54 3.07
C GLU A 63 -16.75 8.57 4.20
N LYS A 64 -18.02 8.73 3.84
CA LYS A 64 -19.13 8.69 4.79
C LYS A 64 -19.81 7.34 4.76
N MET A 65 -19.84 6.61 5.89
CA MET A 65 -20.39 5.26 5.95
C MET A 65 -21.89 5.20 5.61
N TYR A 66 -22.62 6.30 5.81
CA TYR A 66 -24.02 6.38 5.37
C TYR A 66 -24.18 6.29 3.83
N ALA A 67 -23.12 6.59 3.06
CA ALA A 67 -23.14 6.49 1.60
C ALA A 67 -23.37 5.05 1.10
N VAL A 68 -23.10 4.07 1.94
CA VAL A 68 -23.33 2.63 1.72
C VAL A 68 -24.28 2.02 2.76
N GLY A 69 -25.06 2.86 3.45
CA GLY A 69 -26.05 2.43 4.43
C GLY A 69 -25.48 1.79 5.70
N LYS A 70 -24.20 2.05 6.03
CA LYS A 70 -23.53 1.50 7.20
C LYS A 70 -23.44 2.53 8.35
N ILE A 71 -23.44 2.03 9.58
CA ILE A 71 -23.03 2.76 10.77
C ILE A 71 -21.56 2.43 11.03
N PRO A 72 -20.67 3.44 11.30
CA PRO A 72 -19.25 3.19 11.56
C PRO A 72 -19.04 2.14 12.67
N GLY A 73 -18.10 1.20 12.43
CA GLY A 73 -17.83 0.07 13.31
C GLY A 73 -17.22 0.45 14.67
N GLY A 74 -16.53 1.59 14.77
CA GLY A 74 -15.87 2.06 15.97
C GLY A 74 -16.85 2.32 17.15
N PHE A 75 -16.28 2.40 18.37
CA PHE A 75 -17.08 2.57 19.61
C PHE A 75 -18.00 3.80 19.57
N ASN A 76 -17.51 4.94 19.09
CA ASN A 76 -18.27 6.19 19.03
C ASN A 76 -19.30 6.25 17.89
N LYS A 77 -19.38 5.22 17.05
CA LYS A 77 -20.28 5.17 15.88
C LYS A 77 -20.19 6.41 14.99
N ARG A 78 -18.99 6.94 14.83
CA ARG A 78 -18.66 8.12 14.03
C ARG A 78 -17.39 7.84 13.23
N GLU A 79 -17.30 8.39 12.03
CA GLU A 79 -16.07 8.40 11.23
C GLU A 79 -14.94 9.05 12.02
N GLY A 80 -13.77 8.41 12.02
CA GLY A 80 -12.58 8.88 12.72
C GLY A 80 -11.60 9.56 11.76
N LYS A 81 -10.33 9.11 11.82
CA LYS A 81 -9.30 9.55 10.86
C LYS A 81 -9.62 9.02 9.47
N ALA A 82 -9.16 9.74 8.43
CA ALA A 82 -9.28 9.28 7.05
C ALA A 82 -8.71 7.86 6.89
N SER A 83 -9.41 7.04 6.14
CA SER A 83 -8.95 5.69 5.78
C SER A 83 -7.71 5.74 4.89
N GLU A 84 -7.00 4.63 4.75
CA GLU A 84 -5.89 4.51 3.80
C GLU A 84 -6.35 4.86 2.38
N ASN A 85 -7.49 4.34 1.92
CA ASN A 85 -8.07 4.66 0.61
C ASN A 85 -8.38 6.16 0.45
N ALA A 86 -8.97 6.78 1.44
CA ALA A 86 -9.25 8.23 1.42
C ALA A 86 -7.97 9.07 1.31
N ILE A 87 -6.91 8.69 2.04
CA ILE A 87 -5.61 9.36 1.96
C ILE A 87 -4.98 9.16 0.58
N LEU A 88 -5.01 7.96 0.02
CA LEU A 88 -4.46 7.66 -1.30
C LEU A 88 -5.23 8.40 -2.40
N THR A 89 -6.56 8.42 -2.34
CA THR A 89 -7.40 9.18 -3.28
C THR A 89 -7.12 10.68 -3.21
N SER A 90 -7.00 11.24 -2.01
CA SER A 90 -6.60 12.64 -1.82
C SER A 90 -5.26 12.96 -2.49
N ARG A 91 -4.28 12.05 -2.38
CA ARG A 91 -2.96 12.20 -3.03
C ARG A 91 -3.04 12.09 -4.56
N VAL A 92 -3.87 11.19 -5.08
CA VAL A 92 -4.11 11.06 -6.53
C VAL A 92 -4.74 12.32 -7.10
N ILE A 93 -5.60 13.01 -6.35
CA ILE A 93 -6.19 14.30 -6.73
C ILE A 93 -5.17 15.45 -6.61
N ASP A 94 -4.41 15.54 -5.51
CA ASP A 94 -3.44 16.61 -5.26
C ASP A 94 -2.37 16.69 -6.37
N ARG A 95 -1.80 15.55 -6.77
CA ARG A 95 -0.65 15.49 -7.70
C ARG A 95 -0.88 16.20 -9.04
N PRO A 96 -1.97 15.95 -9.80
CA PRO A 96 -2.21 16.64 -11.06
C PRO A 96 -2.74 18.07 -10.88
N MET A 97 -3.33 18.39 -9.73
CA MET A 97 -3.88 19.72 -9.47
C MET A 97 -2.79 20.73 -9.10
N ARG A 98 -1.85 20.33 -8.25
CA ARG A 98 -0.80 21.20 -7.70
C ARG A 98 0.06 21.92 -8.76
N PRO A 99 0.53 21.29 -9.84
CA PRO A 99 1.31 21.97 -10.89
C PRO A 99 0.55 23.02 -11.68
N LEU A 100 -0.78 23.03 -11.62
CA LEU A 100 -1.64 23.95 -12.38
C LEU A 100 -1.95 25.24 -11.62
N PHE A 101 -1.51 25.38 -10.37
CA PHE A 101 -1.52 26.66 -9.66
C PHE A 101 -0.28 27.47 -10.00
N PRO A 102 -0.35 28.81 -9.96
CA PRO A 102 0.83 29.66 -10.16
C PRO A 102 1.93 29.34 -9.15
N LYS A 103 3.17 29.33 -9.61
CA LYS A 103 4.35 28.92 -8.78
C LYS A 103 4.61 29.88 -7.60
N ASP A 104 4.13 31.10 -7.69
CA ASP A 104 4.27 32.18 -6.70
C ASP A 104 2.99 32.40 -5.87
N TYR A 105 1.98 31.55 -6.03
CA TYR A 105 0.74 31.57 -5.23
C TYR A 105 0.95 30.89 -3.88
N ARG A 106 0.60 31.56 -2.78
CA ARG A 106 0.83 31.07 -1.40
C ARG A 106 -0.40 31.11 -0.49
N ASN A 107 -1.58 31.50 -1.02
CA ASN A 107 -2.82 31.42 -0.24
C ASN A 107 -3.12 29.94 0.10
N ASP A 108 -3.69 29.70 1.28
CA ASP A 108 -4.19 28.37 1.64
C ASP A 108 -5.32 27.98 0.69
N VAL A 109 -5.28 26.78 0.14
CA VAL A 109 -6.36 26.21 -0.66
C VAL A 109 -6.77 24.88 -0.08
N THR A 110 -8.08 24.71 0.14
CA THR A 110 -8.67 23.43 0.59
C THR A 110 -9.67 22.94 -0.44
N LEU A 111 -9.41 21.75 -0.97
CA LEU A 111 -10.32 20.95 -1.77
C LEU A 111 -10.95 19.87 -0.88
N ASN A 112 -12.26 19.81 -0.84
CA ASN A 112 -12.97 18.77 -0.10
C ASN A 112 -13.92 18.01 -1.03
N ASN A 113 -13.85 16.68 -0.98
CA ASN A 113 -14.71 15.75 -1.71
C ASN A 113 -15.42 14.84 -0.70
N MET A 114 -16.71 15.08 -0.48
CA MET A 114 -17.50 14.27 0.44
C MET A 114 -18.35 13.26 -0.32
N VAL A 115 -18.12 11.99 -0.10
CA VAL A 115 -18.87 10.89 -0.70
C VAL A 115 -20.21 10.74 0.02
N MET A 116 -21.31 10.96 -0.70
CA MET A 116 -22.67 10.98 -0.12
C MET A 116 -23.51 9.76 -0.49
N SER A 117 -23.21 9.11 -1.63
CA SER A 117 -23.84 7.87 -2.09
C SER A 117 -22.86 7.10 -2.95
N VAL A 118 -22.88 5.78 -2.91
CA VAL A 118 -22.01 4.90 -3.71
C VAL A 118 -22.84 3.88 -4.47
N ASP A 119 -22.67 3.90 -5.78
CA ASP A 119 -23.09 2.86 -6.73
C ASP A 119 -21.84 2.00 -7.03
N PRO A 120 -21.86 0.69 -6.76
CA PRO A 120 -20.72 -0.19 -7.03
C PRO A 120 -20.24 -0.21 -8.47
N GLU A 121 -21.10 0.16 -9.42
CA GLU A 121 -20.74 0.30 -10.84
C GLU A 121 -20.04 1.62 -11.16
N CYS A 122 -20.10 2.62 -10.25
CA CYS A 122 -19.59 3.98 -10.46
C CYS A 122 -18.72 4.39 -9.28
N ARG A 123 -17.42 4.16 -9.35
CA ARG A 123 -16.48 4.41 -8.25
C ARG A 123 -16.43 5.88 -7.84
N PRO A 124 -16.54 6.21 -6.52
CA PRO A 124 -16.58 7.58 -6.04
C PRO A 124 -15.27 8.34 -6.26
N GLU A 125 -14.13 7.66 -6.37
CA GLU A 125 -12.83 8.27 -6.66
C GLU A 125 -12.86 9.01 -8.00
N VAL A 126 -13.44 8.40 -9.05
CA VAL A 126 -13.59 9.04 -10.38
C VAL A 126 -14.39 10.34 -10.26
N VAL A 127 -15.48 10.29 -9.49
CA VAL A 127 -16.37 11.44 -9.28
C VAL A 127 -15.65 12.57 -8.54
N GLY A 128 -14.93 12.25 -7.47
CA GLY A 128 -14.13 13.21 -6.70
C GLY A 128 -13.00 13.85 -7.50
N MET A 129 -12.34 13.08 -8.37
CA MET A 129 -11.30 13.59 -9.28
C MET A 129 -11.86 14.60 -10.28
N ILE A 130 -12.96 14.25 -10.96
CA ILE A 130 -13.65 15.13 -11.91
C ILE A 130 -14.15 16.39 -11.19
N GLY A 131 -14.75 16.20 -10.00
CA GLY A 131 -15.29 17.27 -9.20
C GLY A 131 -14.25 18.29 -8.77
N SER A 132 -13.14 17.82 -8.22
CA SER A 132 -12.03 18.68 -7.77
C SER A 132 -11.49 19.57 -8.89
N ALA A 133 -11.25 19.01 -10.05
CA ALA A 133 -10.75 19.75 -11.22
C ALA A 133 -11.78 20.79 -11.70
N LEU A 134 -13.06 20.42 -11.78
CA LEU A 134 -14.12 21.28 -12.25
C LEU A 134 -14.36 22.47 -11.28
N VAL A 135 -14.55 22.21 -9.97
CA VAL A 135 -14.86 23.28 -9.01
C VAL A 135 -13.70 24.28 -8.88
N THR A 136 -12.46 23.83 -9.03
CA THR A 136 -11.29 24.71 -9.00
C THR A 136 -11.21 25.54 -10.29
N THR A 137 -11.42 24.92 -11.45
CA THR A 137 -11.37 25.63 -12.75
C THR A 137 -12.46 26.69 -12.85
N MET A 138 -13.69 26.40 -12.39
CA MET A 138 -14.80 27.34 -12.47
C MET A 138 -14.79 28.41 -11.35
N SER A 139 -14.00 28.23 -10.27
CA SER A 139 -13.86 29.18 -9.17
C SER A 139 -13.08 30.43 -9.58
N ASP A 140 -13.06 31.41 -8.71
CA ASP A 140 -12.21 32.61 -8.84
C ASP A 140 -10.74 32.37 -8.41
N ILE A 141 -10.38 31.18 -7.96
CA ILE A 141 -9.00 30.85 -7.55
C ILE A 141 -8.11 30.73 -8.79
N PRO A 142 -6.90 31.35 -8.80
CA PRO A 142 -5.93 31.20 -9.89
C PRO A 142 -5.56 29.74 -10.12
N PHE A 143 -5.92 29.20 -11.29
CA PHE A 143 -5.72 27.82 -11.66
C PHE A 143 -5.73 27.66 -13.17
N ASP A 144 -4.68 27.05 -13.74
CA ASP A 144 -4.51 26.85 -15.18
C ASP A 144 -5.07 25.47 -15.64
N GLY A 145 -6.34 25.26 -15.34
CA GLY A 145 -7.10 24.06 -15.73
C GLY A 145 -8.01 24.31 -16.95
N PRO A 146 -8.89 23.35 -17.24
CA PRO A 146 -9.14 22.12 -16.51
C PRO A 146 -8.09 21.03 -16.76
N CYS A 147 -8.02 20.10 -15.80
CA CYS A 147 -7.50 18.77 -16.03
C CYS A 147 -8.62 17.74 -15.82
N ALA A 148 -8.48 16.57 -16.40
CA ALA A 148 -9.43 15.47 -16.19
C ALA A 148 -8.68 14.20 -15.81
N MET A 149 -9.37 13.31 -15.10
CA MET A 149 -8.84 12.03 -14.65
C MET A 149 -9.79 10.90 -15.01
N THR A 150 -9.21 9.81 -15.52
CA THR A 150 -9.92 8.59 -15.90
C THR A 150 -9.24 7.39 -15.26
N GLN A 151 -10.03 6.42 -14.83
CA GLN A 151 -9.55 5.11 -14.42
C GLN A 151 -9.71 4.09 -15.56
N MET A 152 -8.75 3.17 -15.65
CA MET A 152 -8.74 2.07 -16.62
C MET A 152 -8.48 0.75 -15.90
N GLY A 153 -9.38 -0.20 -16.10
CA GLY A 153 -9.17 -1.61 -15.75
C GLY A 153 -8.81 -2.43 -16.96
N MET A 154 -8.40 -3.68 -16.76
CA MET A 154 -8.21 -4.66 -17.82
C MET A 154 -8.67 -6.03 -17.35
N VAL A 155 -9.46 -6.70 -18.20
CA VAL A 155 -9.91 -8.08 -18.00
C VAL A 155 -9.73 -8.81 -19.32
N ASP A 156 -9.11 -9.99 -19.30
CA ASP A 156 -8.84 -10.81 -20.48
C ASP A 156 -8.16 -10.04 -21.64
N GLY A 157 -7.30 -9.08 -21.29
CA GLY A 157 -6.58 -8.23 -22.24
C GLY A 157 -7.36 -7.04 -22.81
N GLU A 158 -8.64 -6.89 -22.48
CA GLU A 158 -9.52 -5.80 -22.93
C GLU A 158 -9.57 -4.67 -21.90
N PHE A 159 -9.44 -3.42 -22.38
CA PHE A 159 -9.48 -2.23 -21.52
C PHE A 159 -10.92 -1.81 -21.20
N ILE A 160 -11.15 -1.48 -19.93
CA ILE A 160 -12.45 -1.05 -19.42
C ILE A 160 -12.30 0.34 -18.81
N VAL A 161 -12.96 1.34 -19.38
CA VAL A 161 -12.95 2.73 -18.90
C VAL A 161 -13.84 2.87 -17.69
N ASN A 162 -13.34 3.49 -16.62
CA ASN A 162 -14.01 3.69 -15.34
C ASN A 162 -14.71 2.41 -14.86
N PRO A 163 -13.92 1.34 -14.61
CA PRO A 163 -14.47 0.04 -14.28
C PRO A 163 -15.29 0.08 -12.99
N SER A 164 -16.22 -0.87 -12.84
CA SER A 164 -16.90 -1.12 -11.58
C SER A 164 -15.89 -1.53 -10.50
N GLN A 165 -16.27 -1.42 -9.24
CA GLN A 165 -15.41 -1.81 -8.11
C GLN A 165 -14.93 -3.27 -8.25
N LYS A 166 -15.83 -4.19 -8.62
CA LYS A 166 -15.49 -5.61 -8.84
C LYS A 166 -14.42 -5.83 -9.90
N VAL A 167 -14.50 -5.09 -11.02
CA VAL A 167 -13.50 -5.17 -12.11
C VAL A 167 -12.19 -4.54 -11.67
N TRP A 168 -12.24 -3.42 -10.94
CA TRP A 168 -11.05 -2.78 -10.38
C TRP A 168 -10.27 -3.70 -9.45
N ASP A 169 -10.95 -4.40 -8.56
CA ASP A 169 -10.31 -5.26 -7.55
C ASP A 169 -9.72 -6.54 -8.13
N LYS A 170 -10.34 -7.08 -9.18
CA LYS A 170 -9.98 -8.41 -9.74
C LYS A 170 -9.29 -8.35 -11.10
N GLY A 171 -9.26 -7.17 -11.73
CA GLY A 171 -8.63 -6.98 -13.04
C GLY A 171 -7.11 -6.99 -12.97
N ASP A 172 -6.49 -7.21 -14.14
CA ASP A 172 -5.02 -7.21 -14.28
C ASP A 172 -4.41 -5.81 -14.25
N LEU A 173 -5.22 -4.76 -14.32
CA LEU A 173 -4.78 -3.37 -14.37
C LEU A 173 -5.68 -2.47 -13.51
N GLN A 174 -5.04 -1.66 -12.68
CA GLN A 174 -5.62 -0.57 -11.93
C GLN A 174 -4.87 0.71 -12.29
N LEU A 175 -5.26 1.37 -13.38
CA LEU A 175 -4.59 2.55 -13.90
C LEU A 175 -5.44 3.79 -13.69
N THR A 176 -4.84 4.86 -13.17
CA THR A 176 -5.42 6.21 -13.11
C THR A 176 -4.51 7.17 -13.87
N VAL A 177 -5.06 7.90 -14.83
CA VAL A 177 -4.33 8.89 -15.61
C VAL A 177 -5.05 10.24 -15.55
N ALA A 178 -4.30 11.29 -15.21
CA ALA A 178 -4.77 12.66 -15.36
C ALA A 178 -4.11 13.32 -16.57
N SER A 179 -4.87 14.17 -17.26
CA SER A 179 -4.41 14.90 -18.44
C SER A 179 -4.86 16.35 -18.42
N THR A 180 -4.03 17.22 -18.98
CA THR A 180 -4.44 18.54 -19.48
C THR A 180 -4.96 18.40 -20.91
N ARG A 181 -5.23 19.51 -21.61
CA ARG A 181 -5.72 19.47 -23.00
C ARG A 181 -4.79 18.76 -23.97
N THR A 182 -3.49 18.72 -23.70
CA THR A 182 -2.50 18.22 -24.65
C THR A 182 -1.52 17.20 -24.07
N LYS A 183 -1.41 17.09 -22.74
CA LYS A 183 -0.34 16.36 -22.08
C LYS A 183 -0.88 15.50 -20.93
N VAL A 184 -0.16 14.43 -20.62
CA VAL A 184 -0.40 13.61 -19.42
C VAL A 184 0.26 14.28 -18.22
N ILE A 185 -0.50 14.48 -17.14
CA ILE A 185 -0.03 15.23 -15.96
C ILE A 185 0.13 14.34 -14.69
N MET A 186 -0.44 13.14 -14.68
CA MET A 186 -0.29 12.18 -13.61
C MET A 186 -0.58 10.77 -14.10
N ILE A 187 0.22 9.81 -13.64
CA ILE A 187 0.01 8.38 -13.85
C ILE A 187 0.16 7.67 -12.49
N GLU A 188 -0.81 6.84 -12.15
CA GLU A 188 -0.70 5.88 -11.05
C GLU A 188 -1.26 4.53 -11.49
N ALA A 189 -0.48 3.45 -11.33
CA ALA A 189 -0.90 2.11 -11.71
C ALA A 189 -0.52 1.06 -10.65
N GLY A 190 -1.37 0.04 -10.53
CA GLY A 190 -1.07 -1.29 -10.05
C GLY A 190 -1.40 -2.28 -11.16
N ALA A 191 -0.56 -3.29 -11.40
CA ALA A 191 -0.71 -4.16 -12.55
C ALA A 191 -0.16 -5.57 -12.30
N ASN A 192 -0.75 -6.56 -12.95
CA ASN A 192 -0.29 -7.94 -12.94
C ASN A 192 0.72 -8.19 -14.07
N GLU A 193 1.96 -7.69 -13.92
CA GLU A 193 3.05 -7.89 -14.89
C GLU A 193 2.68 -7.47 -16.33
N ILE A 194 2.03 -6.29 -16.48
CA ILE A 194 1.60 -5.77 -17.80
C ILE A 194 2.82 -5.33 -18.61
N PRO A 195 2.97 -5.79 -19.88
CA PRO A 195 4.03 -5.33 -20.78
C PRO A 195 4.02 -3.82 -20.97
N GLU A 196 5.20 -3.22 -21.13
CA GLU A 196 5.40 -1.78 -21.23
C GLU A 196 4.58 -1.16 -22.37
N GLU A 197 4.52 -1.79 -23.54
CA GLU A 197 3.77 -1.32 -24.72
C GLU A 197 2.26 -1.27 -24.43
N LYS A 198 1.75 -2.28 -23.72
CA LYS A 198 0.33 -2.36 -23.32
C LYS A 198 -0.01 -1.30 -22.28
N MET A 199 0.91 -1.02 -21.37
CA MET A 199 0.77 0.05 -20.36
C MET A 199 0.72 1.43 -21.05
N ILE A 200 1.58 1.68 -22.02
CA ILE A 200 1.60 2.93 -22.80
C ILE A 200 0.28 3.09 -23.57
N GLU A 201 -0.22 2.02 -24.21
CA GLU A 201 -1.52 2.03 -24.87
C GLU A 201 -2.65 2.43 -23.92
N ALA A 202 -2.69 1.85 -22.72
CA ALA A 202 -3.69 2.15 -21.70
C ALA A 202 -3.62 3.62 -21.24
N ILE A 203 -2.41 4.16 -21.03
CA ILE A 203 -2.19 5.55 -20.61
C ILE A 203 -2.80 6.51 -21.65
N TYR A 204 -2.52 6.30 -22.94
CA TYR A 204 -3.02 7.20 -23.98
C TYR A 204 -4.50 7.01 -24.30
N LYS A 205 -5.07 5.82 -24.13
CA LYS A 205 -6.53 5.64 -24.12
C LYS A 205 -7.21 6.44 -23.00
N CYS A 206 -6.63 6.48 -21.79
CA CYS A 206 -7.13 7.36 -20.74
C CYS A 206 -7.02 8.84 -21.12
N HIS A 207 -5.91 9.24 -21.74
CA HIS A 207 -5.72 10.61 -22.24
C HIS A 207 -6.82 11.02 -23.21
N ASP A 208 -7.18 10.15 -24.15
CA ASP A 208 -8.25 10.42 -25.12
C ASP A 208 -9.62 10.57 -24.43
N VAL A 209 -9.94 9.72 -23.45
CA VAL A 209 -11.17 9.86 -22.66
C VAL A 209 -11.15 11.16 -21.85
N ASN A 210 -10.02 11.53 -21.28
CA ASN A 210 -9.88 12.79 -20.55
C ASN A 210 -10.18 14.02 -21.43
N GLN A 211 -9.87 13.97 -22.74
CA GLN A 211 -10.23 15.07 -23.66
C GLN A 211 -11.75 15.28 -23.76
N THR A 212 -12.54 14.21 -23.73
CA THR A 212 -14.01 14.33 -23.75
C THR A 212 -14.56 14.96 -22.46
N ILE A 213 -13.96 14.62 -21.31
CA ILE A 213 -14.30 15.19 -19.99
C ILE A 213 -13.91 16.68 -19.95
N ILE A 214 -12.72 17.04 -20.44
CA ILE A 214 -12.24 18.43 -20.52
C ILE A 214 -13.19 19.27 -21.36
N GLN A 215 -13.62 18.80 -22.52
CA GLN A 215 -14.59 19.50 -23.38
C GLN A 215 -15.93 19.73 -22.66
N PHE A 216 -16.37 18.78 -21.86
CA PHE A 216 -17.58 18.94 -21.04
C PHE A 216 -17.36 19.98 -19.94
N MET A 217 -16.22 19.96 -19.24
CA MET A 217 -15.86 20.97 -18.25
C MET A 217 -15.77 22.37 -18.85
N ASP A 218 -15.21 22.52 -20.06
CA ASP A 218 -15.10 23.81 -20.74
C ASP A 218 -16.47 24.44 -21.01
N LYS A 219 -17.49 23.64 -21.39
CA LYS A 219 -18.87 24.13 -21.53
C LYS A 219 -19.43 24.65 -20.20
N ILE A 220 -19.17 23.94 -19.11
CA ILE A 220 -19.64 24.34 -17.79
C ILE A 220 -18.92 25.63 -17.33
N VAL A 221 -17.61 25.70 -17.52
CA VAL A 221 -16.80 26.86 -17.16
C VAL A 221 -17.19 28.10 -17.96
N ALA A 222 -17.51 27.95 -19.23
CA ALA A 222 -18.01 29.07 -20.07
C ALA A 222 -19.31 29.68 -19.55
N GLU A 223 -20.17 28.87 -18.89
CA GLU A 223 -21.46 29.33 -18.36
C GLU A 223 -21.44 29.71 -16.88
N CYS A 224 -20.56 29.09 -16.07
CA CYS A 224 -20.57 29.18 -14.62
C CYS A 224 -19.23 29.67 -14.04
N GLY A 225 -18.20 29.81 -14.85
CA GLY A 225 -16.88 30.25 -14.43
C GLY A 225 -16.87 31.68 -13.88
N LYS A 226 -16.03 31.91 -12.89
CA LYS A 226 -15.79 33.22 -12.27
C LYS A 226 -14.45 33.79 -12.78
N PRO A 227 -14.33 35.14 -12.89
CA PRO A 227 -13.02 35.78 -13.09
C PRO A 227 -12.05 35.40 -11.97
N LYS A 228 -10.78 35.15 -12.32
CA LYS A 228 -9.77 34.80 -11.33
C LYS A 228 -9.43 36.01 -10.46
N HIS A 229 -9.31 35.81 -9.13
CA HIS A 229 -8.94 36.88 -8.21
C HIS A 229 -7.46 37.24 -8.33
N GLU A 230 -7.13 38.49 -8.07
CA GLU A 230 -5.76 38.94 -7.92
C GLU A 230 -5.17 38.45 -6.60
N TYR A 231 -3.88 38.17 -6.58
CA TYR A 231 -3.17 37.70 -5.38
C TYR A 231 -1.80 38.36 -5.26
N THR A 232 -1.24 38.36 -4.04
CA THR A 232 0.09 38.85 -3.79
C THR A 232 1.10 37.82 -4.29
N SER A 233 1.89 38.18 -5.31
CA SER A 233 3.00 37.36 -5.80
C SER A 233 4.13 37.26 -4.77
N CYS A 234 4.61 36.04 -4.53
CA CYS A 234 5.79 35.77 -3.70
C CYS A 234 7.03 35.50 -4.57
N ALA A 235 7.05 35.94 -5.82
CA ALA A 235 8.21 35.82 -6.71
C ALA A 235 9.38 36.65 -6.18
N ILE A 236 10.59 36.09 -6.34
CA ILE A 236 11.83 36.81 -5.96
C ILE A 236 12.10 37.96 -6.96
N PRO A 237 12.40 39.18 -6.47
CA PRO A 237 12.68 40.33 -7.34
C PRO A 237 13.90 40.09 -8.24
N ASP A 238 13.80 40.45 -9.52
CA ASP A 238 14.90 40.30 -10.48
C ASP A 238 16.16 41.06 -10.06
N GLU A 239 16.00 42.24 -9.41
CA GLU A 239 17.09 43.04 -8.85
C GLU A 239 17.89 42.29 -7.78
N MET A 240 17.20 41.52 -6.92
CA MET A 240 17.82 40.66 -5.93
C MET A 240 18.68 39.56 -6.60
N PHE A 241 18.13 38.90 -7.63
CA PHE A 241 18.89 37.91 -8.39
C PHE A 241 20.12 38.47 -9.07
N ALA A 242 20.04 39.69 -9.63
CA ALA A 242 21.18 40.37 -10.24
C ALA A 242 22.28 40.64 -9.20
N ALA A 243 21.89 41.21 -8.03
CA ALA A 243 22.83 41.48 -6.94
C ALA A 243 23.47 40.19 -6.37
N MET A 244 22.69 39.10 -6.25
CA MET A 244 23.23 37.80 -5.80
C MET A 244 24.34 37.30 -6.73
N LYS A 245 24.19 37.43 -8.06
CA LYS A 245 25.16 36.95 -9.05
C LYS A 245 26.46 37.77 -9.07
N GLU A 246 26.40 39.00 -8.61
CA GLU A 246 27.63 39.84 -8.45
C GLU A 246 28.47 39.39 -7.24
N ILE A 247 27.83 38.83 -6.20
CA ILE A 247 28.46 38.39 -4.95
C ILE A 247 28.88 36.91 -5.02
N VAL A 248 28.02 36.08 -5.59
CA VAL A 248 28.19 34.62 -5.79
C VAL A 248 28.04 34.34 -7.27
N THR A 249 29.16 34.13 -7.95
CA THR A 249 29.16 33.89 -9.40
C THR A 249 28.46 32.56 -9.74
N PRO A 250 28.02 32.37 -10.99
CA PRO A 250 27.50 31.08 -11.45
C PRO A 250 28.48 29.91 -11.25
N GLU A 251 29.78 30.18 -11.35
CA GLU A 251 30.84 29.19 -11.11
C GLU A 251 30.94 28.82 -9.61
N ASP A 252 30.84 29.80 -8.71
CA ASP A 252 30.82 29.56 -7.25
C ASP A 252 29.65 28.69 -6.86
N MET A 253 28.45 28.97 -7.41
CA MET A 253 27.25 28.19 -7.15
C MET A 253 27.37 26.78 -7.73
N GLU A 254 27.92 26.61 -8.94
CA GLU A 254 28.16 25.31 -9.54
C GLU A 254 29.13 24.47 -8.70
N ASN A 255 30.25 25.07 -8.25
CA ASN A 255 31.20 24.38 -7.37
C ASN A 255 30.59 23.99 -6.03
N ALA A 256 29.68 24.79 -5.49
CA ALA A 256 29.00 24.50 -4.23
C ALA A 256 28.04 23.31 -4.33
N VAL A 257 27.34 23.14 -5.47
CA VAL A 257 26.37 22.04 -5.67
C VAL A 257 26.98 20.76 -6.22
N PHE A 258 28.20 20.87 -6.85
CA PHE A 258 28.87 19.74 -7.49
C PHE A 258 29.63 18.89 -6.47
N THR A 259 28.95 17.97 -5.85
CA THR A 259 29.50 16.96 -4.93
C THR A 259 28.54 15.80 -4.79
N ASP A 260 29.05 14.58 -4.58
CA ASP A 260 28.29 13.37 -4.30
C ASP A 260 27.82 13.28 -2.83
N GLU A 261 28.47 14.05 -1.92
CA GLU A 261 28.13 14.09 -0.51
C GLU A 261 27.06 15.15 -0.21
N LYS A 262 25.86 14.70 0.23
CA LYS A 262 24.73 15.57 0.60
C LYS A 262 25.12 16.58 1.69
N GLN A 263 25.78 16.13 2.76
CA GLN A 263 26.15 17.00 3.90
C GLN A 263 27.13 18.09 3.48
N LYS A 264 28.14 17.74 2.67
CA LYS A 264 29.10 18.70 2.17
C LYS A 264 28.46 19.79 1.31
N ARG A 265 27.51 19.38 0.46
CA ARG A 265 26.71 20.32 -0.34
C ARG A 265 25.92 21.29 0.53
N GLU A 266 25.26 20.78 1.59
CA GLU A 266 24.48 21.59 2.52
C GLU A 266 25.40 22.62 3.27
N GLU A 267 26.61 22.20 3.64
CA GLU A 267 27.62 23.11 4.22
C GLU A 267 28.00 24.20 3.24
N ASN A 268 28.38 23.87 2.01
CA ASN A 268 28.75 24.82 0.98
C ASN A 268 27.64 25.86 0.70
N ILE A 269 26.36 25.39 0.66
CA ILE A 269 25.23 26.28 0.44
C ILE A 269 24.97 27.17 1.66
N ARG A 270 25.23 26.71 2.86
CA ARG A 270 25.13 27.51 4.08
C ARG A 270 26.16 28.64 4.04
N GLU A 271 27.42 28.35 3.69
CA GLU A 271 28.47 29.36 3.54
C GLU A 271 28.07 30.44 2.52
N ILE A 272 27.47 30.04 1.38
CA ILE A 272 26.94 30.98 0.39
C ILE A 272 25.81 31.82 0.97
N THR A 273 24.90 31.19 1.69
CA THR A 273 23.74 31.89 2.30
C THR A 273 24.22 32.92 3.32
N ASP A 274 25.18 32.57 4.17
CA ASP A 274 25.74 33.45 5.18
C ASP A 274 26.44 34.65 4.53
N LYS A 275 27.24 34.44 3.46
CA LYS A 275 27.87 35.46 2.68
C LYS A 275 26.89 36.46 2.06
N LEU A 276 25.76 35.94 1.53
CA LEU A 276 24.70 36.79 0.98
C LEU A 276 23.94 37.54 2.08
N ALA A 277 23.70 36.91 3.23
CA ALA A 277 23.07 37.56 4.37
C ALA A 277 23.89 38.74 4.91
N GLU A 278 25.20 38.59 5.00
CA GLU A 278 26.12 39.68 5.38
C GLU A 278 26.08 40.84 4.36
N ALA A 279 26.08 40.51 3.05
CA ALA A 279 26.07 41.52 1.99
C ALA A 279 24.74 42.28 1.89
N PHE A 280 23.63 41.67 2.30
CA PHE A 280 22.27 42.26 2.30
C PHE A 280 21.81 42.71 3.67
N ALA A 281 22.69 42.86 4.65
CA ALA A 281 22.34 43.18 6.04
C ALA A 281 21.49 44.45 6.20
N ASP A 282 21.58 45.38 5.24
CA ASP A 282 20.81 46.63 5.19
C ASP A 282 19.47 46.50 4.43
N LYS A 283 19.13 45.32 3.90
CA LYS A 283 17.94 45.05 3.06
C LYS A 283 17.02 44.01 3.72
N GLU A 284 16.28 44.42 4.74
CA GLU A 284 15.45 43.55 5.54
C GLU A 284 14.44 42.76 4.69
N GLU A 285 13.84 43.37 3.66
CA GLU A 285 12.90 42.70 2.74
C GLU A 285 13.58 41.55 1.94
N TRP A 286 14.85 41.70 1.57
CA TRP A 286 15.60 40.65 0.86
C TRP A 286 16.01 39.53 1.80
N LEU A 287 16.36 39.86 3.04
CA LEU A 287 16.70 38.86 4.05
C LEU A 287 15.50 37.93 4.36
N ALA A 288 14.28 38.47 4.35
CA ALA A 288 13.06 37.69 4.58
C ALA A 288 12.82 36.56 3.54
N VAL A 289 13.33 36.73 2.31
CA VAL A 289 13.16 35.79 1.19
C VAL A 289 14.49 35.17 0.71
N LEU A 290 15.59 35.40 1.44
CA LEU A 290 16.91 34.96 1.04
C LEU A 290 17.02 33.45 0.84
N GLY A 291 16.40 32.65 1.72
CA GLY A 291 16.40 31.19 1.62
C GLY A 291 15.78 30.71 0.31
N GLU A 292 14.63 31.27 -0.06
CA GLU A 292 13.97 30.96 -1.34
C GLU A 292 14.79 31.45 -2.55
N ALA A 293 15.41 32.62 -2.45
CA ALA A 293 16.28 33.15 -3.51
C ALA A 293 17.49 32.26 -3.76
N VAL A 294 18.16 31.79 -2.70
CA VAL A 294 19.27 30.83 -2.80
C VAL A 294 18.80 29.51 -3.40
N TYR A 295 17.63 28.98 -2.95
CA TYR A 295 17.02 27.78 -3.52
C TYR A 295 16.78 27.92 -5.03
N GLN A 296 16.21 29.03 -5.48
CA GLN A 296 15.98 29.29 -6.90
C GLN A 296 17.29 29.45 -7.70
N TYR A 297 18.33 30.00 -7.09
CA TYR A 297 19.65 30.11 -7.74
C TYR A 297 20.26 28.71 -7.91
N GLN A 298 20.28 27.89 -6.88
CA GLN A 298 20.71 26.49 -6.96
C GLN A 298 19.95 25.75 -8.07
N LYS A 299 18.60 25.87 -8.07
CA LYS A 299 17.74 25.24 -9.07
C LYS A 299 18.12 25.62 -10.50
N LYS A 300 18.29 26.91 -10.77
CA LYS A 300 18.73 27.41 -12.10
C LYS A 300 20.11 26.86 -12.50
N THR A 301 21.04 26.78 -11.54
CA THR A 301 22.38 26.25 -11.77
C THR A 301 22.38 24.78 -12.08
N VAL A 302 21.72 23.95 -11.25
CA VAL A 302 21.65 22.50 -11.44
C VAL A 302 20.94 22.15 -12.75
N ARG A 303 19.83 22.83 -13.07
CA ARG A 303 19.11 22.62 -14.33
C ARG A 303 19.98 22.95 -15.54
N LYS A 304 20.75 24.03 -15.50
CA LYS A 304 21.72 24.38 -16.55
C LYS A 304 22.80 23.30 -16.69
N MET A 305 23.42 22.85 -15.58
CA MET A 305 24.41 21.78 -15.58
C MET A 305 23.89 20.52 -16.29
N ILE A 306 22.67 20.10 -15.96
CA ILE A 306 22.07 18.89 -16.54
C ILE A 306 21.74 19.13 -18.03
N LEU A 307 21.01 20.21 -18.34
CA LEU A 307 20.42 20.42 -19.66
C LEU A 307 21.45 20.84 -20.74
N LYS A 308 22.40 21.70 -20.37
CA LYS A 308 23.36 22.27 -21.29
C LYS A 308 24.71 21.59 -21.24
N ASP A 309 25.16 21.25 -20.02
CA ASP A 309 26.53 20.73 -19.84
C ASP A 309 26.53 19.18 -19.69
N HIS A 310 25.33 18.53 -19.70
CA HIS A 310 25.13 17.09 -19.49
C HIS A 310 25.84 16.55 -18.24
N LYS A 311 25.92 17.38 -17.19
CA LYS A 311 26.64 17.13 -15.94
C LYS A 311 25.67 17.03 -14.78
N ARG A 312 25.64 15.89 -14.13
CA ARG A 312 24.84 15.69 -12.92
C ARG A 312 25.58 16.24 -11.69
N PRO A 313 24.86 16.70 -10.64
CA PRO A 313 25.50 17.29 -9.44
C PRO A 313 26.46 16.35 -8.72
N ASP A 314 26.30 15.05 -8.82
CA ASP A 314 27.16 14.03 -8.22
C ASP A 314 28.19 13.41 -9.19
N GLY A 315 28.32 13.99 -10.38
CA GLY A 315 29.31 13.57 -11.40
C GLY A 315 28.93 12.31 -12.19
N ARG A 316 27.76 11.69 -11.94
CA ARG A 316 27.30 10.54 -12.71
C ARG A 316 26.94 10.91 -14.16
N ALA A 317 27.02 9.91 -15.05
CA ALA A 317 26.43 10.00 -16.38
C ALA A 317 24.89 10.02 -16.29
N ILE A 318 24.21 10.54 -17.34
CA ILE A 318 22.74 10.74 -17.38
C ILE A 318 21.95 9.47 -17.10
N ASN A 319 22.43 8.31 -17.56
CA ASN A 319 21.80 6.99 -17.38
C ASN A 319 22.44 6.13 -16.27
N GLN A 320 23.41 6.67 -15.53
CA GLN A 320 24.13 5.92 -14.51
C GLN A 320 23.34 5.81 -13.23
N ILE A 321 23.21 4.57 -12.71
CA ILE A 321 22.62 4.27 -11.40
C ILE A 321 23.69 4.50 -10.31
N ARG A 322 23.27 4.96 -9.13
CA ARG A 322 24.14 5.08 -7.93
C ARG A 322 24.72 3.71 -7.56
N PRO A 323 25.83 3.63 -6.82
CA PRO A 323 26.35 2.36 -6.29
C PRO A 323 25.26 1.59 -5.53
N LEU A 324 25.15 0.28 -5.80
CA LEU A 324 24.12 -0.59 -5.26
C LEU A 324 24.73 -1.68 -4.37
N ALA A 325 24.06 -1.97 -3.26
CA ALA A 325 24.33 -3.14 -2.43
C ALA A 325 23.03 -3.76 -1.94
N ALA A 326 23.04 -5.07 -1.75
CA ALA A 326 21.90 -5.83 -1.26
C ALA A 326 22.38 -6.95 -0.32
N GLU A 327 21.70 -7.13 0.80
CA GLU A 327 21.96 -8.19 1.75
C GLU A 327 20.66 -8.72 2.38
N VAL A 328 20.67 -9.97 2.84
CA VAL A 328 19.56 -10.60 3.54
C VAL A 328 20.02 -11.04 4.93
N ASP A 329 19.04 -11.27 5.84
CA ASP A 329 19.28 -11.75 7.20
C ASP A 329 20.03 -10.77 8.12
N LEU A 330 19.92 -9.47 7.86
CA LEU A 330 20.53 -8.44 8.69
C LEU A 330 20.02 -8.49 10.14
N ILE A 331 18.73 -8.76 10.33
CA ILE A 331 18.08 -8.76 11.65
C ILE A 331 17.86 -10.20 12.10
N PRO A 332 18.50 -10.66 13.19
CA PRO A 332 18.27 -11.98 13.75
C PRO A 332 16.88 -12.07 14.41
N ARG A 333 16.30 -13.27 14.50
CA ARG A 333 15.02 -13.60 15.15
C ARG A 333 13.76 -13.07 14.49
N VAL A 334 13.84 -12.33 13.39
CA VAL A 334 12.68 -12.00 12.54
C VAL A 334 12.40 -13.15 11.55
N HIS A 335 11.24 -13.11 10.88
CA HIS A 335 10.88 -14.19 9.97
C HIS A 335 11.60 -14.10 8.62
N GLY A 336 11.96 -12.90 8.19
CA GLY A 336 12.83 -12.60 7.07
C GLY A 336 13.20 -11.12 7.10
N SER A 337 14.40 -10.78 6.64
CA SER A 337 14.83 -9.38 6.51
C SER A 337 15.78 -9.22 5.35
N ALA A 338 15.79 -8.02 4.76
CA ALA A 338 16.73 -7.62 3.74
C ALA A 338 17.03 -6.13 3.84
N MET A 339 18.25 -5.75 3.45
CA MET A 339 18.63 -4.36 3.27
C MET A 339 19.00 -4.12 1.81
N PHE A 340 18.52 -2.99 1.30
CA PHE A 340 18.88 -2.49 -0.02
C PHE A 340 19.46 -1.09 0.11
N THR A 341 20.66 -0.92 -0.43
CA THR A 341 21.40 0.34 -0.42
C THR A 341 21.58 0.84 -1.84
N ARG A 342 21.31 2.13 -2.06
CA ARG A 342 21.52 2.83 -3.32
C ARG A 342 22.13 4.21 -3.06
N GLY A 343 23.44 4.31 -3.19
CA GLY A 343 24.20 5.49 -2.73
C GLY A 343 23.88 5.78 -1.27
N GLN A 344 23.45 7.00 -0.97
CA GLN A 344 23.03 7.46 0.36
C GLN A 344 21.53 7.21 0.63
N THR A 345 20.97 6.11 0.12
CA THR A 345 19.61 5.68 0.45
C THR A 345 19.66 4.23 0.92
N GLN A 346 19.25 3.96 2.17
CA GLN A 346 19.26 2.64 2.78
C GLN A 346 17.90 2.31 3.36
N ILE A 347 17.37 1.15 2.95
CA ILE A 347 16.10 0.62 3.46
C ILE A 347 16.32 -0.80 3.99
N CYS A 348 15.91 -1.01 5.23
CA CYS A 348 15.80 -2.34 5.81
C CYS A 348 14.32 -2.74 5.84
N ASP A 349 13.99 -3.86 5.21
CA ASP A 349 12.64 -4.43 5.28
C ASP A 349 12.61 -5.68 6.14
N VAL A 350 11.55 -5.80 6.94
CA VAL A 350 11.34 -6.91 7.88
C VAL A 350 9.98 -7.54 7.63
N VAL A 351 9.97 -8.82 7.35
CA VAL A 351 8.76 -9.61 7.11
C VAL A 351 8.36 -10.39 8.35
N THR A 352 7.06 -10.31 8.68
CA THR A 352 6.40 -11.14 9.71
C THR A 352 5.31 -11.97 9.05
N LEU A 353 5.32 -13.27 9.32
CA LEU A 353 4.32 -14.23 8.89
C LEU A 353 3.42 -14.61 10.08
N ALA A 354 2.14 -14.73 9.85
CA ALA A 354 1.17 -15.07 10.88
C ALA A 354 0.01 -15.90 10.28
N PRO A 355 -0.81 -16.60 11.09
CA PRO A 355 -2.03 -17.25 10.60
C PRO A 355 -3.00 -16.25 9.96
N LEU A 356 -3.94 -16.75 9.15
CA LEU A 356 -4.94 -15.93 8.46
C LEU A 356 -5.89 -15.19 9.41
N SER A 357 -6.05 -15.64 10.66
CA SER A 357 -6.79 -14.90 11.69
C SER A 357 -6.19 -13.51 12.02
N GLU A 358 -4.91 -13.26 11.65
CA GLU A 358 -4.21 -12.00 11.89
C GLU A 358 -4.27 -11.03 10.68
N VAL A 359 -5.07 -11.31 9.65
CA VAL A 359 -5.25 -10.39 8.52
C VAL A 359 -5.81 -9.05 8.99
N GLN A 360 -5.42 -7.97 8.33
CA GLN A 360 -5.96 -6.66 8.64
C GLN A 360 -7.44 -6.62 8.28
N LYS A 361 -8.29 -6.19 9.22
CA LYS A 361 -9.71 -5.93 8.97
C LYS A 361 -9.89 -4.54 8.40
N ILE A 362 -10.71 -4.43 7.35
CA ILE A 362 -11.02 -3.17 6.66
C ILE A 362 -12.50 -2.87 6.89
N ASP A 363 -12.78 -1.67 7.36
CA ASP A 363 -14.14 -1.11 7.48
C ASP A 363 -14.21 0.14 6.58
N GLY A 364 -14.62 -0.07 5.33
CA GLY A 364 -14.66 0.96 4.29
C GLY A 364 -15.98 1.01 3.54
N LEU A 365 -16.02 1.83 2.49
CA LEU A 365 -17.17 1.95 1.60
C LEU A 365 -17.40 0.70 0.76
N ASP A 366 -16.35 -0.05 0.45
CA ASP A 366 -16.46 -1.31 -0.25
C ASP A 366 -16.92 -2.43 0.71
N ALA A 367 -18.07 -3.03 0.39
CA ALA A 367 -18.59 -4.14 1.17
C ALA A 367 -17.89 -5.48 0.88
N ASN A 368 -17.19 -5.58 -0.26
CA ASN A 368 -16.54 -6.81 -0.72
C ASN A 368 -15.14 -6.98 -0.12
N ILE A 369 -14.45 -5.88 0.19
CA ILE A 369 -13.11 -5.89 0.79
C ILE A 369 -13.24 -5.67 2.29
N THR A 370 -13.23 -6.75 3.06
CA THR A 370 -13.30 -6.73 4.53
C THR A 370 -11.98 -7.05 5.19
N THR A 371 -11.03 -7.60 4.44
CA THR A 371 -9.72 -8.02 4.93
C THR A 371 -8.61 -7.74 3.93
N LYS A 372 -7.38 -7.58 4.44
CA LYS A 372 -6.17 -7.45 3.65
C LYS A 372 -5.12 -8.41 4.21
N ARG A 373 -4.69 -9.38 3.40
CA ARG A 373 -3.75 -10.44 3.78
C ARG A 373 -2.29 -9.97 3.73
N TYR A 374 -1.94 -9.19 2.71
CA TYR A 374 -0.62 -8.58 2.59
C TYR A 374 -0.68 -7.13 3.05
N ILE A 375 0.12 -6.80 4.04
CA ILE A 375 0.20 -5.49 4.67
C ILE A 375 1.61 -4.98 4.47
N HIS A 376 1.78 -3.86 3.77
CA HIS A 376 3.07 -3.21 3.63
C HIS A 376 3.07 -1.84 4.31
N GLN A 377 3.95 -1.67 5.29
CA GLN A 377 4.12 -0.43 6.03
C GLN A 377 5.49 0.17 5.73
N TYR A 378 5.55 1.48 5.70
CA TYR A 378 6.75 2.24 5.41
C TYR A 378 6.94 3.33 6.45
N ASN A 379 8.13 3.39 7.05
CA ASN A 379 8.50 4.36 8.07
C ASN A 379 9.64 5.25 7.57
N PHE A 380 9.50 6.57 7.80
CA PHE A 380 10.48 7.58 7.41
C PHE A 380 10.82 8.44 8.62
N PRO A 381 11.68 7.98 9.53
CA PRO A 381 12.08 8.73 10.72
C PRO A 381 13.00 9.91 10.35
N ALA A 382 12.95 10.97 11.14
CA ALA A 382 13.69 12.21 10.87
C ALA A 382 15.22 12.01 10.80
N TYR A 383 15.76 11.07 11.57
CA TYR A 383 17.19 10.76 11.53
C TYR A 383 17.68 10.29 10.14
N SER A 384 16.79 9.72 9.32
CA SER A 384 17.15 9.26 7.96
C SER A 384 17.60 10.37 7.02
N VAL A 385 17.25 11.60 7.33
CA VAL A 385 17.67 12.81 6.61
C VAL A 385 18.51 13.75 7.47
N GLY A 386 18.92 13.34 8.68
CA GLY A 386 19.71 14.14 9.61
C GLY A 386 18.93 15.23 10.35
N GLU A 387 17.59 15.12 10.41
CA GLU A 387 16.72 16.08 11.08
C GLU A 387 16.31 15.63 12.50
N THR A 388 15.95 16.61 13.34
CA THR A 388 15.33 16.38 14.64
C THR A 388 13.83 16.64 14.55
N LYS A 389 13.01 15.62 14.84
CA LYS A 389 11.54 15.75 14.80
C LYS A 389 10.89 14.76 15.76
N VAL A 390 9.85 15.20 16.45
CA VAL A 390 9.02 14.33 17.27
C VAL A 390 8.18 13.41 16.38
N SER A 391 8.25 12.11 16.60
CA SER A 391 7.40 11.14 15.87
C SER A 391 5.95 11.29 16.31
N ARG A 392 5.06 11.51 15.34
CA ARG A 392 3.59 11.61 15.52
C ARG A 392 2.82 10.51 14.78
N GLY A 393 3.52 9.43 14.41
CA GLY A 393 3.00 8.38 13.56
C GLY A 393 3.15 8.69 12.06
N PRO A 394 2.73 7.75 11.18
CA PRO A 394 2.92 7.89 9.74
C PRO A 394 2.09 9.04 9.16
N GLY A 395 2.71 9.87 8.34
CA GLY A 395 2.07 10.92 7.58
C GLY A 395 1.50 10.40 6.25
N ARG A 396 0.78 11.26 5.51
CA ARG A 396 0.20 10.93 4.20
C ARG A 396 1.25 10.47 3.18
N ARG A 397 2.49 10.99 3.25
CA ARG A 397 3.60 10.60 2.35
C ARG A 397 4.04 9.16 2.64
N GLU A 398 4.20 8.81 3.90
CA GLU A 398 4.60 7.46 4.32
C GLU A 398 3.55 6.41 3.93
N ILE A 399 2.26 6.72 4.12
CA ILE A 399 1.15 5.87 3.67
C ILE A 399 1.21 5.67 2.15
N GLY A 400 1.43 6.74 1.38
CA GLY A 400 1.56 6.66 -0.07
C GLY A 400 2.76 5.83 -0.56
N HIS A 401 3.91 5.94 0.12
CA HIS A 401 5.10 5.14 -0.19
C HIS A 401 4.90 3.66 0.12
N GLY A 402 4.28 3.33 1.27
CA GLY A 402 3.92 1.97 1.64
C GLY A 402 2.96 1.34 0.63
N ALA A 403 1.91 2.07 0.26
CA ALA A 403 0.93 1.60 -0.73
C ALA A 403 1.53 1.35 -2.12
N LEU A 404 2.52 2.15 -2.54
CA LEU A 404 3.22 1.92 -3.81
C LEU A 404 4.03 0.61 -3.79
N ALA A 405 4.79 0.37 -2.73
CA ALA A 405 5.55 -0.87 -2.56
C ALA A 405 4.62 -2.10 -2.40
N GLU A 406 3.47 -1.93 -1.73
CA GLU A 406 2.44 -2.96 -1.64
C GLU A 406 1.90 -3.33 -3.02
N LYS A 407 1.43 -2.35 -3.80
CA LYS A 407 0.96 -2.56 -5.18
C LYS A 407 2.00 -3.25 -6.06
N ALA A 408 3.27 -2.87 -5.90
CA ALA A 408 4.39 -3.43 -6.66
C ALA A 408 4.56 -4.95 -6.45
N LEU A 409 4.27 -5.46 -5.26
CA LEU A 409 4.57 -6.83 -4.85
C LEU A 409 3.35 -7.75 -4.86
N VAL A 410 2.13 -7.21 -4.73
CA VAL A 410 0.89 -8.02 -4.73
C VAL A 410 0.80 -8.94 -5.95
N ALA A 411 1.21 -8.48 -7.14
CA ALA A 411 1.16 -9.25 -8.38
C ALA A 411 1.99 -10.55 -8.36
N VAL A 412 3.01 -10.62 -7.52
CA VAL A 412 3.93 -11.77 -7.45
C VAL A 412 3.73 -12.65 -6.22
N LEU A 413 2.84 -12.27 -5.31
CA LEU A 413 2.56 -13.07 -4.12
C LEU A 413 1.83 -14.38 -4.49
N PRO A 414 2.07 -15.46 -3.73
CA PRO A 414 1.31 -16.70 -3.86
C PRO A 414 -0.16 -16.49 -3.44
N SER A 415 -1.06 -17.32 -3.96
CA SER A 415 -2.44 -17.36 -3.49
C SER A 415 -2.53 -17.76 -2.02
N GLU A 416 -3.71 -17.58 -1.42
CA GLU A 416 -3.97 -17.99 -0.04
C GLU A 416 -3.92 -19.51 0.13
N GLU A 417 -4.34 -20.25 -0.90
CA GLU A 417 -4.30 -21.71 -0.91
C GLU A 417 -2.86 -22.24 -1.00
N GLU A 418 -1.99 -21.57 -1.78
CA GLU A 418 -0.58 -21.95 -1.91
C GLU A 418 0.25 -21.59 -0.68
N PHE A 419 -0.08 -20.49 -0.01
CA PHE A 419 0.67 -19.97 1.13
C PHE A 419 -0.27 -19.30 2.15
N PRO A 420 -0.87 -20.07 3.08
CA PRO A 420 -1.96 -19.64 3.96
C PRO A 420 -1.48 -18.77 5.14
N TYR A 421 -0.74 -17.72 4.86
CA TYR A 421 -0.25 -16.77 5.86
C TYR A 421 -0.79 -15.36 5.61
N ALA A 422 -1.09 -14.66 6.68
CA ALA A 422 -1.06 -13.21 6.71
C ALA A 422 0.41 -12.77 6.65
N ILE A 423 0.72 -11.81 5.78
CA ILE A 423 2.08 -11.35 5.51
C ILE A 423 2.15 -9.87 5.85
N ARG A 424 3.05 -9.49 6.76
CA ARG A 424 3.32 -8.08 7.07
C ARG A 424 4.78 -7.77 6.76
N ALA A 425 5.00 -6.84 5.83
CA ALA A 425 6.30 -6.25 5.51
C ALA A 425 6.38 -4.85 6.10
N VAL A 426 7.51 -4.50 6.70
CA VAL A 426 7.76 -3.17 7.26
C VAL A 426 9.10 -2.67 6.76
N SER A 427 9.06 -1.62 5.94
CA SER A 427 10.25 -0.94 5.45
C SER A 427 10.66 0.19 6.39
N GLU A 428 11.84 0.07 6.98
CA GLU A 428 12.45 1.09 7.83
C GLU A 428 13.50 1.87 7.02
N THR A 429 13.33 3.18 6.89
CA THR A 429 14.29 4.05 6.20
C THR A 429 15.43 4.38 7.15
N PHE A 430 16.63 3.85 6.89
CA PHE A 430 17.83 4.15 7.68
C PHE A 430 18.50 5.43 7.20
N GLU A 431 18.58 5.64 5.87
CA GLU A 431 19.15 6.83 5.27
C GLU A 431 18.39 7.17 3.97
N SER A 432 18.27 8.46 3.64
CA SER A 432 17.54 8.92 2.45
C SER A 432 18.23 10.07 1.73
N ASN A 433 18.53 9.83 0.45
CA ASN A 433 18.88 10.85 -0.54
C ASN A 433 18.11 10.60 -1.87
N GLY A 434 16.77 10.51 -1.76
CA GLY A 434 15.86 10.34 -2.89
C GLY A 434 15.52 8.89 -3.24
N SER A 435 14.31 8.71 -3.76
CA SER A 435 13.74 7.44 -4.28
C SER A 435 13.71 6.29 -3.27
N THR A 436 13.36 6.57 -2.03
CA THR A 436 13.29 5.57 -0.94
C THR A 436 12.21 4.52 -1.16
N SER A 437 11.04 4.87 -1.75
CA SER A 437 9.97 3.91 -2.04
C SER A 437 10.41 2.82 -3.01
N MET A 438 11.29 3.13 -3.97
CA MET A 438 11.81 2.14 -4.91
C MET A 438 12.86 1.23 -4.25
N ALA A 439 13.67 1.75 -3.35
CA ALA A 439 14.56 0.96 -2.51
C ALA A 439 13.74 0.06 -1.55
N SER A 440 12.63 0.55 -1.01
CA SER A 440 11.66 -0.22 -0.21
C SER A 440 11.12 -1.43 -0.99
N THR A 441 10.70 -1.24 -2.25
CA THR A 441 10.23 -2.34 -3.10
C THR A 441 11.29 -3.42 -3.28
N CYS A 442 12.55 -3.04 -3.55
CA CYS A 442 13.66 -3.99 -3.72
C CYS A 442 13.96 -4.74 -2.40
N ALA A 443 14.04 -4.02 -1.28
CA ALA A 443 14.28 -4.62 0.03
C ALA A 443 13.16 -5.59 0.43
N SER A 444 11.89 -5.19 0.25
CA SER A 444 10.73 -6.01 0.59
C SER A 444 10.65 -7.27 -0.27
N CYS A 445 10.95 -7.17 -1.57
CA CYS A 445 11.02 -8.33 -2.45
C CYS A 445 12.01 -9.38 -1.91
N MET A 446 13.23 -8.96 -1.55
CA MET A 446 14.25 -9.84 -1.00
C MET A 446 13.88 -10.35 0.41
N ALA A 447 13.28 -9.52 1.25
CA ALA A 447 12.83 -9.91 2.59
C ALA A 447 11.72 -10.98 2.54
N LEU A 448 10.77 -10.86 1.60
CA LEU A 448 9.76 -11.89 1.34
C LEU A 448 10.41 -13.21 0.91
N MET A 449 11.38 -13.16 -0.01
CA MET A 449 12.13 -14.35 -0.44
C MET A 449 12.91 -14.97 0.73
N ALA A 450 13.54 -14.15 1.56
CA ALA A 450 14.27 -14.60 2.76
C ALA A 450 13.35 -15.19 3.83
N ALA A 451 12.11 -14.70 3.93
CA ALA A 451 11.09 -15.25 4.81
C ALA A 451 10.53 -16.60 4.34
N GLY A 452 10.85 -17.04 3.12
CA GLY A 452 10.31 -18.25 2.52
C GLY A 452 8.93 -18.08 1.87
N VAL A 453 8.52 -16.84 1.55
CA VAL A 453 7.33 -16.59 0.74
C VAL A 453 7.61 -16.93 -0.71
N PRO A 454 6.89 -17.91 -1.33
CA PRO A 454 7.17 -18.36 -2.67
C PRO A 454 6.63 -17.40 -3.73
N ILE A 455 7.23 -16.19 -3.80
CA ILE A 455 6.86 -15.21 -4.83
C ILE A 455 7.15 -15.75 -6.22
N LYS A 456 6.29 -15.41 -7.19
CA LYS A 456 6.35 -15.91 -8.57
C LYS A 456 7.56 -15.39 -9.34
N SER A 457 7.96 -14.16 -9.08
CA SER A 457 9.05 -13.47 -9.78
C SER A 457 9.67 -12.42 -8.88
N MET A 458 10.94 -12.11 -9.08
CA MET A 458 11.62 -10.99 -8.44
C MET A 458 11.07 -9.67 -9.00
N VAL A 459 10.91 -8.68 -8.14
CA VAL A 459 10.45 -7.32 -8.47
C VAL A 459 11.51 -6.32 -8.07
N ALA A 460 11.89 -5.45 -8.99
CA ALA A 460 12.71 -4.28 -8.69
C ALA A 460 11.96 -2.98 -9.00
N GLY A 461 12.39 -1.90 -8.37
CA GLY A 461 11.87 -0.55 -8.59
C GLY A 461 12.98 0.47 -8.78
N ILE A 462 12.75 1.43 -9.67
CA ILE A 462 13.66 2.56 -9.91
C ILE A 462 12.85 3.80 -10.25
N SER A 463 13.45 4.98 -10.06
CA SER A 463 12.88 6.25 -10.52
C SER A 463 13.70 6.86 -11.66
N CYS A 464 12.99 7.55 -12.54
CA CYS A 464 13.56 8.46 -13.52
C CYS A 464 13.12 9.90 -13.22
N GLY A 465 14.01 10.85 -13.45
CA GLY A 465 13.71 12.27 -13.40
C GLY A 465 13.68 12.90 -14.79
N LEU A 466 13.29 14.16 -14.82
CA LEU A 466 13.22 14.97 -16.03
C LEU A 466 13.69 16.38 -15.74
N VAL A 467 14.47 16.93 -16.65
CA VAL A 467 14.75 18.37 -16.72
C VAL A 467 14.36 18.84 -18.11
N THR A 468 13.44 19.80 -18.19
CA THR A 468 12.98 20.40 -19.45
C THR A 468 13.60 21.77 -19.68
N GLY A 469 13.79 22.15 -20.93
CA GLY A 469 14.17 23.50 -21.33
C GLY A 469 12.97 24.33 -21.77
N ASP A 470 13.19 25.18 -22.76
CA ASP A 470 12.19 26.15 -23.22
C ASP A 470 11.15 25.57 -24.19
N THR A 471 11.42 24.42 -24.77
CA THR A 471 10.53 23.72 -25.70
C THR A 471 10.26 22.30 -25.27
N ASP A 472 9.22 21.68 -25.81
CA ASP A 472 8.84 20.29 -25.52
C ASP A 472 9.89 19.26 -25.97
N ASP A 473 10.76 19.62 -26.92
CA ASP A 473 11.83 18.77 -27.45
C ASP A 473 13.19 19.00 -26.73
N ASP A 474 13.31 20.08 -25.91
CA ASP A 474 14.51 20.36 -25.11
C ASP A 474 14.35 19.75 -23.73
N TYR A 475 14.71 18.47 -23.58
CA TYR A 475 14.60 17.77 -22.31
C TYR A 475 15.67 16.69 -22.13
N ILE A 476 15.92 16.31 -20.89
CA ILE A 476 16.78 15.19 -20.51
C ILE A 476 16.07 14.34 -19.47
N VAL A 477 15.95 13.03 -19.74
CA VAL A 477 15.49 12.02 -18.78
C VAL A 477 16.70 11.49 -18.00
N LEU A 478 16.62 11.49 -16.68
CA LEU A 478 17.68 11.03 -15.76
C LEU A 478 17.29 9.67 -15.16
N THR A 479 18.19 8.69 -15.26
CA THR A 479 17.98 7.41 -14.55
C THR A 479 18.48 7.51 -13.11
N ASP A 480 17.71 7.01 -12.14
CA ASP A 480 18.03 6.99 -10.71
C ASP A 480 18.32 8.38 -10.14
N ILE A 481 17.29 9.17 -9.92
CA ILE A 481 17.43 10.51 -9.35
C ILE A 481 17.76 10.47 -7.85
N GLN A 482 18.65 11.37 -7.44
CA GLN A 482 18.89 11.72 -6.05
C GLN A 482 17.98 12.86 -5.57
N GLY A 483 17.99 13.15 -4.26
CA GLY A 483 17.12 14.16 -3.66
C GLY A 483 17.19 15.54 -4.34
N LEU A 484 18.39 16.04 -4.67
CA LEU A 484 18.55 17.34 -5.33
C LEU A 484 17.91 17.34 -6.74
N GLU A 485 18.05 16.26 -7.48
CA GLU A 485 17.46 16.11 -8.82
C GLU A 485 15.94 15.95 -8.76
N ASP A 486 15.41 15.31 -7.70
CA ASP A 486 13.96 15.32 -7.42
C ASP A 486 13.48 16.75 -7.11
N PHE A 487 14.16 17.50 -6.23
CA PHE A 487 13.74 18.86 -5.87
C PHE A 487 13.76 19.84 -7.05
N PHE A 488 14.80 19.82 -7.87
CA PHE A 488 15.03 20.79 -8.94
C PHE A 488 14.56 20.34 -10.32
N GLY A 489 14.31 19.04 -10.49
CA GLY A 489 13.75 18.49 -11.71
C GLY A 489 12.24 18.72 -11.83
N ASP A 490 11.71 18.26 -12.95
CA ASP A 490 10.31 18.45 -13.35
C ASP A 490 9.44 17.20 -13.15
N MET A 491 10.06 16.04 -12.94
CA MET A 491 9.38 14.74 -12.84
C MET A 491 10.12 13.82 -11.87
N ASP A 492 9.35 13.06 -11.09
CA ASP A 492 9.75 11.84 -10.38
C ASP A 492 8.86 10.70 -10.88
N PHE A 493 9.38 9.87 -11.79
CA PHE A 493 8.69 8.79 -12.45
C PHE A 493 9.17 7.45 -11.92
N LYS A 494 8.37 6.81 -11.09
CA LYS A 494 8.68 5.56 -10.42
C LYS A 494 8.02 4.40 -11.14
N VAL A 495 8.79 3.38 -11.48
CA VAL A 495 8.28 2.14 -12.10
C VAL A 495 8.85 0.94 -11.37
N THR A 496 7.96 0.00 -11.07
CA THR A 496 8.30 -1.32 -10.53
C THR A 496 7.87 -2.40 -11.51
N GLY A 497 8.54 -3.53 -11.48
CA GLY A 497 8.14 -4.66 -12.32
C GLY A 497 9.12 -5.82 -12.24
N THR A 498 8.72 -6.89 -12.92
CA THR A 498 9.48 -8.10 -13.16
C THR A 498 10.13 -8.06 -14.55
N HIS A 499 10.76 -9.16 -14.98
CA HIS A 499 11.20 -9.30 -16.37
C HIS A 499 10.05 -9.41 -17.38
N LYS A 500 8.83 -9.75 -16.93
CA LYS A 500 7.67 -9.91 -17.81
C LYS A 500 6.94 -8.60 -18.06
N GLY A 501 6.91 -7.69 -17.06
CA GLY A 501 6.19 -6.47 -17.20
C GLY A 501 6.11 -5.64 -15.91
N ILE A 502 5.36 -4.57 -15.99
CA ILE A 502 5.17 -3.57 -14.94
C ILE A 502 4.21 -4.09 -13.87
N THR A 503 4.54 -3.84 -12.60
CA THR A 503 3.68 -4.15 -11.46
C THR A 503 3.11 -2.89 -10.79
N ALA A 504 3.83 -1.76 -10.81
CA ALA A 504 3.27 -0.48 -10.39
C ALA A 504 3.98 0.71 -11.06
N ILE A 505 3.25 1.81 -11.20
CA ILE A 505 3.77 3.12 -11.62
C ILE A 505 3.25 4.18 -10.67
N GLN A 506 4.11 5.15 -10.36
CA GLN A 506 3.71 6.42 -9.76
C GLN A 506 4.51 7.56 -10.38
N MET A 507 3.81 8.57 -10.90
CA MET A 507 4.41 9.74 -11.51
C MET A 507 3.99 11.01 -10.76
N ASP A 508 4.97 11.78 -10.33
CA ASP A 508 4.82 13.13 -9.76
C ASP A 508 5.53 14.13 -10.69
N ILE A 509 4.88 15.23 -11.04
CA ILE A 509 5.47 16.26 -11.90
C ILE A 509 5.26 17.66 -11.33
N LYS A 510 6.10 18.60 -11.79
CA LYS A 510 6.10 20.03 -11.38
C LYS A 510 5.85 20.98 -12.55
N ILE A 511 5.47 20.44 -13.69
CA ILE A 511 5.17 21.15 -14.95
C ILE A 511 3.77 20.75 -15.44
N HIS A 512 3.27 21.39 -16.50
CA HIS A 512 1.90 21.26 -17.01
C HIS A 512 1.65 19.98 -17.83
N GLY A 513 2.53 18.98 -17.72
CA GLY A 513 2.34 17.66 -18.33
C GLY A 513 3.53 17.20 -19.16
N LEU A 514 3.50 15.93 -19.52
CA LEU A 514 4.52 15.23 -20.30
C LEU A 514 4.00 14.90 -21.70
N THR A 515 4.88 15.01 -22.67
CA THR A 515 4.63 14.53 -24.04
C THR A 515 4.80 13.01 -24.09
N ARG A 516 4.26 12.39 -25.14
CA ARG A 516 4.35 10.94 -25.34
C ARG A 516 5.79 10.42 -25.40
N PRO A 517 6.72 11.04 -26.16
CA PRO A 517 8.11 10.62 -26.20
C PRO A 517 8.78 10.57 -24.82
N ILE A 518 8.51 11.54 -23.94
CA ILE A 518 9.07 11.57 -22.58
C ILE A 518 8.57 10.38 -21.76
N VAL A 519 7.27 10.06 -21.82
CA VAL A 519 6.67 8.90 -21.10
C VAL A 519 7.26 7.59 -21.61
N GLU A 520 7.38 7.42 -22.93
CA GLU A 520 7.96 6.23 -23.56
C GLU A 520 9.43 6.05 -23.17
N GLU A 521 10.23 7.12 -23.21
CA GLU A 521 11.64 7.09 -22.81
C GLU A 521 11.80 6.77 -21.32
N ALA A 522 11.01 7.37 -20.44
CA ALA A 522 11.07 7.09 -18.99
C ALA A 522 10.75 5.62 -18.70
N ILE A 523 9.72 5.05 -19.34
CA ILE A 523 9.37 3.63 -19.21
C ILE A 523 10.51 2.73 -19.71
N ALA A 524 11.10 3.03 -20.86
CA ALA A 524 12.22 2.25 -21.41
C ALA A 524 13.45 2.28 -20.50
N ARG A 525 13.86 3.46 -20.03
CA ARG A 525 15.02 3.62 -19.11
C ARG A 525 14.80 2.90 -17.78
N THR A 526 13.59 2.97 -17.23
CA THR A 526 13.26 2.25 -15.98
C THR A 526 13.25 0.74 -16.18
N ARG A 527 12.88 0.22 -17.36
CA ARG A 527 12.96 -1.21 -17.69
C ARG A 527 14.41 -1.71 -17.66
N GLU A 528 15.31 -1.04 -18.36
CA GLU A 528 16.74 -1.39 -18.38
C GLU A 528 17.35 -1.39 -16.98
N ALA A 529 17.05 -0.34 -16.20
CA ALA A 529 17.55 -0.21 -14.84
C ALA A 529 17.00 -1.29 -13.89
N ARG A 530 15.71 -1.65 -13.99
CA ARG A 530 15.11 -2.72 -13.18
C ARG A 530 15.77 -4.08 -13.47
N PHE A 531 16.01 -4.38 -14.74
CA PHE A 531 16.67 -5.64 -15.13
C PHE A 531 18.09 -5.71 -14.56
N TYR A 532 18.86 -4.63 -14.68
CA TYR A 532 20.19 -4.54 -14.07
C TYR A 532 20.14 -4.75 -12.54
N ILE A 533 19.21 -4.12 -11.83
CA ILE A 533 19.05 -4.25 -10.37
C ILE A 533 18.73 -5.70 -9.99
N MET A 534 17.81 -6.34 -10.70
CA MET A 534 17.43 -7.73 -10.43
C MET A 534 18.59 -8.69 -10.71
N ASP A 535 19.22 -8.58 -11.87
CA ASP A 535 20.18 -9.57 -12.36
C ASP A 535 21.57 -9.41 -11.71
N GLU A 536 22.02 -8.18 -11.51
CA GLU A 536 23.39 -7.89 -11.07
C GLU A 536 23.51 -7.60 -9.57
N VAL A 537 22.40 -7.31 -8.87
CA VAL A 537 22.44 -6.93 -7.45
C VAL A 537 21.59 -7.84 -6.59
N MET A 538 20.27 -7.85 -6.79
CA MET A 538 19.35 -8.57 -5.91
C MET A 538 19.55 -10.09 -6.00
N SER A 539 19.75 -10.63 -7.21
CA SER A 539 19.96 -12.07 -7.43
C SER A 539 21.22 -12.60 -6.77
N LYS A 540 22.24 -11.75 -6.56
CA LYS A 540 23.48 -12.11 -5.84
C LYS A 540 23.28 -12.21 -4.34
N ALA A 541 22.36 -11.44 -3.78
CA ALA A 541 21.99 -11.52 -2.36
C ALA A 541 21.05 -12.71 -2.10
N ILE A 542 20.03 -12.86 -2.95
CA ILE A 542 19.09 -13.98 -2.90
C ILE A 542 18.49 -14.22 -4.29
N SER A 543 18.77 -15.39 -4.88
CA SER A 543 18.34 -15.69 -6.26
C SER A 543 16.97 -16.37 -6.37
N LYS A 544 16.49 -17.00 -5.29
CA LYS A 544 15.20 -17.70 -5.21
C LYS A 544 14.63 -17.61 -3.81
N PRO A 545 13.30 -17.65 -3.66
CA PRO A 545 12.67 -17.79 -2.35
C PRO A 545 13.20 -19.01 -1.62
N ARG A 546 13.36 -18.91 -0.30
CA ARG A 546 13.71 -20.04 0.56
C ARG A 546 12.60 -21.08 0.51
N LYS A 547 12.97 -22.35 0.59
CA LYS A 547 12.00 -23.47 0.54
C LYS A 547 11.17 -23.57 1.82
N GLU A 548 11.71 -23.13 2.95
CA GLU A 548 11.04 -23.17 4.25
C GLU A 548 10.95 -21.74 4.81
N VAL A 549 9.92 -21.50 5.58
CA VAL A 549 9.79 -20.26 6.36
C VAL A 549 10.89 -20.14 7.40
N GLY A 550 11.23 -18.91 7.80
CA GLY A 550 12.29 -18.63 8.75
C GLY A 550 12.16 -19.45 10.05
N ALA A 551 13.26 -19.68 10.74
CA ALA A 551 13.32 -20.54 11.94
C ALA A 551 12.36 -20.09 13.05
N TYR A 552 12.13 -18.78 13.16
CA TYR A 552 11.23 -18.19 14.14
C TYR A 552 9.81 -17.93 13.63
N ALA A 553 9.57 -18.13 12.31
CA ALA A 553 8.24 -18.02 11.74
C ALA A 553 7.37 -19.21 12.18
N PRO A 554 6.09 -18.97 12.46
CA PRO A 554 5.17 -20.05 12.73
C PRO A 554 5.02 -20.93 11.49
N LYS A 555 5.03 -22.26 11.68
CA LYS A 555 4.73 -23.22 10.62
C LYS A 555 3.25 -23.46 10.58
N ILE A 556 2.68 -23.62 9.39
CA ILE A 556 1.29 -23.97 9.20
C ILE A 556 1.21 -25.33 8.54
N ILE A 557 0.46 -26.24 9.14
CA ILE A 557 0.10 -27.55 8.56
C ILE A 557 -1.40 -27.53 8.33
N GLN A 558 -1.81 -27.75 7.10
CA GLN A 558 -3.22 -27.88 6.74
C GLN A 558 -3.63 -29.34 6.67
N ILE A 559 -4.79 -29.63 7.25
CA ILE A 559 -5.46 -30.92 7.10
C ILE A 559 -6.91 -30.66 6.68
N GLN A 560 -7.49 -31.61 5.95
CA GLN A 560 -8.90 -31.57 5.56
C GLN A 560 -9.71 -32.49 6.46
N ILE A 561 -10.80 -31.98 7.01
CA ILE A 561 -11.79 -32.76 7.76
C ILE A 561 -13.16 -32.70 7.07
N ASP A 562 -14.05 -33.63 7.40
CA ASP A 562 -15.43 -33.55 6.97
C ASP A 562 -16.10 -32.29 7.56
N PRO A 563 -16.72 -31.41 6.74
CA PRO A 563 -17.42 -30.23 7.23
C PRO A 563 -18.45 -30.50 8.32
N ASN A 564 -19.11 -31.68 8.28
CA ASN A 564 -20.05 -32.09 9.31
C ASN A 564 -19.41 -32.34 10.69
N LYS A 565 -18.08 -32.52 10.74
CA LYS A 565 -17.28 -32.73 11.96
C LYS A 565 -16.70 -31.45 12.56
N ILE A 566 -16.84 -30.31 11.89
CA ILE A 566 -16.35 -29.00 12.40
C ILE A 566 -16.94 -28.75 13.81
N GLY A 567 -18.22 -29.02 13.99
CA GLY A 567 -18.91 -28.88 15.30
C GLY A 567 -18.26 -29.71 16.42
N ASP A 568 -17.78 -30.92 16.10
CA ASP A 568 -17.09 -31.80 17.05
C ASP A 568 -15.73 -31.23 17.47
N VAL A 569 -14.97 -30.68 16.51
CA VAL A 569 -13.65 -30.07 16.77
C VAL A 569 -13.79 -28.76 17.55
N VAL A 570 -14.76 -27.91 17.20
CA VAL A 570 -15.03 -26.67 17.92
C VAL A 570 -15.55 -26.94 19.32
N GLY A 571 -16.48 -27.92 19.44
CA GLY A 571 -17.14 -28.25 20.68
C GLY A 571 -18.15 -27.21 21.14
N GLN A 572 -18.88 -27.52 22.22
CA GLN A 572 -19.91 -26.62 22.75
C GLN A 572 -19.27 -25.31 23.24
N LYS A 573 -19.66 -24.16 22.62
CA LYS A 573 -19.11 -22.82 22.89
C LYS A 573 -17.58 -22.75 22.74
N GLY A 574 -16.98 -23.54 21.86
CA GLY A 574 -15.55 -23.55 21.61
C GLY A 574 -14.71 -24.33 22.65
N LYS A 575 -15.32 -25.12 23.51
CA LYS A 575 -14.63 -25.80 24.62
C LYS A 575 -13.52 -26.73 24.10
N THR A 576 -13.83 -27.60 23.12
CA THR A 576 -12.87 -28.60 22.63
C THR A 576 -11.68 -27.98 21.93
N ILE A 577 -11.90 -27.01 21.03
CA ILE A 577 -10.82 -26.34 20.33
C ILE A 577 -9.92 -25.55 21.30
N ASN A 578 -10.51 -24.87 22.29
CA ASN A 578 -9.75 -24.14 23.30
C ASN A 578 -8.93 -25.07 24.21
N GLU A 579 -9.39 -26.28 24.49
CA GLU A 579 -8.65 -27.31 25.23
C GLU A 579 -7.45 -27.81 24.41
N ILE A 580 -7.59 -28.05 23.11
CA ILE A 580 -6.48 -28.40 22.21
C ILE A 580 -5.46 -27.29 22.19
N ILE A 581 -5.89 -26.02 21.98
CA ILE A 581 -5.01 -24.85 21.94
C ILE A 581 -4.25 -24.69 23.27
N ALA A 582 -4.94 -24.79 24.40
CA ALA A 582 -4.31 -24.63 25.73
C ALA A 582 -3.27 -25.73 26.01
N ARG A 583 -3.48 -26.95 25.54
CA ARG A 583 -2.58 -28.09 25.76
C ARG A 583 -1.36 -28.04 24.84
N THR A 584 -1.53 -27.64 23.60
CA THR A 584 -0.48 -27.72 22.56
C THR A 584 0.19 -26.38 22.26
N ASP A 585 -0.36 -25.27 22.78
CA ASP A 585 0.15 -23.90 22.54
C ASP A 585 0.26 -23.56 21.04
N VAL A 586 -0.69 -24.05 20.24
CA VAL A 586 -0.83 -23.76 18.80
C VAL A 586 -2.03 -22.86 18.54
N LYS A 587 -2.08 -22.21 17.36
CA LYS A 587 -3.30 -21.56 16.86
C LYS A 587 -3.97 -22.49 15.86
N ILE A 588 -5.30 -22.54 15.87
CA ILE A 588 -6.11 -23.40 14.99
C ILE A 588 -7.17 -22.54 14.32
N ASP A 589 -7.16 -22.50 12.99
CA ASP A 589 -8.20 -21.87 12.17
C ASP A 589 -8.91 -22.94 11.36
N ILE A 590 -10.25 -22.85 11.25
CA ILE A 590 -11.09 -23.83 10.53
C ILE A 590 -11.98 -23.05 9.58
N THR A 591 -11.99 -23.43 8.30
CA THR A 591 -12.91 -22.87 7.30
C THR A 591 -14.22 -23.66 7.27
N ASP A 592 -15.29 -23.06 6.72
CA ASP A 592 -16.61 -23.71 6.59
C ASP A 592 -16.55 -24.95 5.67
N GLU A 593 -15.55 -25.04 4.78
CA GLU A 593 -15.31 -26.21 3.91
C GLU A 593 -14.52 -27.32 4.60
N GLY A 594 -14.12 -27.15 5.87
CA GLY A 594 -13.42 -28.16 6.66
C GLY A 594 -11.91 -28.17 6.49
N ALA A 595 -11.30 -27.14 5.91
CA ALA A 595 -9.85 -26.97 5.94
C ALA A 595 -9.43 -26.48 7.33
N VAL A 596 -8.57 -27.25 8.02
CA VAL A 596 -8.04 -26.93 9.34
C VAL A 596 -6.57 -26.58 9.22
N SER A 597 -6.22 -25.35 9.61
CA SER A 597 -4.85 -24.84 9.66
C SER A 597 -4.33 -24.86 11.10
N VAL A 598 -3.36 -25.71 11.38
CA VAL A 598 -2.66 -25.77 12.68
C VAL A 598 -1.36 -24.99 12.57
N CYS A 599 -1.22 -23.94 13.36
CA CYS A 599 -0.13 -22.98 13.30
C CYS A 599 0.66 -22.96 14.59
N GLY A 600 1.99 -23.17 14.53
CA GLY A 600 2.88 -23.16 15.70
C GLY A 600 4.35 -23.14 15.30
N THR A 601 5.22 -22.94 16.28
CA THR A 601 6.69 -23.00 16.11
C THR A 601 7.29 -24.36 16.47
N ASP A 602 6.58 -25.13 17.31
CA ASP A 602 7.00 -26.45 17.78
C ASP A 602 6.31 -27.57 16.99
N LYS A 603 7.13 -28.35 16.25
CA LYS A 603 6.63 -29.42 15.39
C LYS A 603 5.95 -30.56 16.16
N GLU A 604 6.42 -30.89 17.38
CA GLU A 604 5.87 -31.97 18.19
C GLU A 604 4.48 -31.58 18.72
N LYS A 605 4.35 -30.37 19.20
CA LYS A 605 3.07 -29.81 19.68
C LYS A 605 2.04 -29.68 18.54
N MET A 606 2.49 -29.29 17.35
CA MET A 606 1.63 -29.24 16.16
C MET A 606 1.15 -30.65 15.75
N ALA A 607 2.05 -31.63 15.78
CA ALA A 607 1.68 -33.01 15.49
C ALA A 607 0.67 -33.55 16.53
N GLU A 608 0.87 -33.26 17.81
CA GLU A 608 -0.09 -33.61 18.88
C GLU A 608 -1.48 -32.99 18.61
N ALA A 609 -1.54 -31.70 18.27
CA ALA A 609 -2.81 -31.04 17.94
C ALA A 609 -3.52 -31.68 16.74
N ILE A 610 -2.76 -32.01 15.69
CA ILE A 610 -3.28 -32.69 14.48
C ILE A 610 -3.82 -34.05 14.82
N ASP A 611 -3.10 -34.83 15.62
CA ASP A 611 -3.53 -36.17 16.05
C ASP A 611 -4.81 -36.09 16.90
N MET A 612 -4.92 -35.09 17.79
CA MET A 612 -6.15 -34.84 18.54
C MET A 612 -7.33 -34.52 17.62
N ILE A 613 -7.14 -33.62 16.63
CA ILE A 613 -8.19 -33.26 15.67
C ILE A 613 -8.59 -34.48 14.84
N LYS A 614 -7.63 -35.24 14.30
CA LYS A 614 -7.91 -36.48 13.56
C LYS A 614 -8.68 -37.48 14.38
N THR A 615 -8.31 -37.67 15.65
CA THR A 615 -9.03 -38.58 16.57
C THR A 615 -10.48 -38.12 16.78
N ILE A 616 -10.72 -36.82 16.93
CA ILE A 616 -12.07 -36.26 17.11
C ILE A 616 -12.92 -36.46 15.84
N THR A 617 -12.34 -36.32 14.66
CA THR A 617 -13.05 -36.34 13.38
C THR A 617 -13.16 -37.71 12.74
N THR A 618 -12.37 -38.68 13.22
CA THR A 618 -12.47 -40.08 12.74
C THR A 618 -13.73 -40.73 13.25
N ASP A 619 -14.44 -41.43 12.38
CA ASP A 619 -15.52 -42.33 12.78
C ASP A 619 -14.92 -43.57 13.40
N PHE A 620 -15.44 -43.96 14.55
CA PHE A 620 -14.90 -45.07 15.32
C PHE A 620 -15.52 -46.38 14.81
N GLU A 621 -14.65 -47.28 14.39
CA GLU A 621 -15.05 -48.62 13.96
C GLU A 621 -14.87 -49.63 15.08
N GLU A 622 -15.73 -50.63 15.08
CA GLU A 622 -15.64 -51.75 15.99
C GLU A 622 -14.31 -52.48 15.81
N GLY A 623 -13.60 -52.73 16.91
CA GLY A 623 -12.30 -53.37 16.91
C GLY A 623 -11.09 -52.40 16.98
N GLN A 624 -11.28 -51.11 16.88
CA GLN A 624 -10.18 -50.12 17.07
C GLN A 624 -9.74 -50.05 18.53
N ILE A 625 -8.43 -49.89 18.74
CA ILE A 625 -7.81 -49.82 20.08
C ILE A 625 -7.46 -48.39 20.39
N PHE A 626 -7.83 -47.96 21.61
CA PHE A 626 -7.54 -46.63 22.14
C PHE A 626 -6.83 -46.70 23.50
N THR A 627 -6.01 -45.69 23.80
CA THR A 627 -5.53 -45.44 25.16
C THR A 627 -6.23 -44.20 25.66
N GLY A 628 -6.92 -44.30 26.78
CA GLY A 628 -7.67 -43.20 27.37
C GLY A 628 -7.46 -43.08 28.88
N THR A 629 -8.01 -42.03 29.46
CA THR A 629 -7.93 -41.75 30.91
C THR A 629 -9.27 -41.98 31.56
N VAL A 630 -9.32 -42.62 32.71
CA VAL A 630 -10.53 -42.80 33.50
C VAL A 630 -10.98 -41.46 34.08
N VAL A 631 -12.10 -40.91 33.59
CA VAL A 631 -12.61 -39.57 33.98
C VAL A 631 -13.80 -39.66 34.94
N SER A 632 -14.52 -40.78 34.93
CA SER A 632 -15.63 -41.01 35.87
C SER A 632 -15.82 -42.48 36.12
N ILE A 633 -16.13 -42.82 37.37
CA ILE A 633 -16.47 -44.20 37.79
C ILE A 633 -17.88 -44.21 38.34
N LYS A 634 -18.68 -45.21 37.92
CA LYS A 634 -20.05 -45.50 38.37
C LYS A 634 -20.15 -46.96 38.77
N GLU A 635 -21.19 -47.32 39.52
CA GLU A 635 -21.43 -48.71 39.93
C GLU A 635 -21.46 -49.70 38.77
N PHE A 636 -21.90 -49.25 37.56
CA PHE A 636 -22.07 -50.12 36.40
C PHE A 636 -20.90 -50.08 35.41
N GLY A 637 -19.86 -49.19 35.63
CA GLY A 637 -18.74 -49.11 34.72
C GLY A 637 -17.92 -47.84 34.89
N ALA A 638 -16.88 -47.67 34.07
CA ALA A 638 -16.01 -46.51 34.02
C ALA A 638 -16.20 -45.77 32.68
N PHE A 639 -16.07 -44.44 32.73
CA PHE A 639 -15.99 -43.60 31.54
C PHE A 639 -14.55 -43.27 31.26
N ILE A 640 -14.13 -43.54 30.05
CA ILE A 640 -12.77 -43.36 29.55
C ILE A 640 -12.80 -42.26 28.54
N GLU A 641 -12.08 -41.16 28.84
CA GLU A 641 -11.81 -40.10 27.89
C GLU A 641 -10.62 -40.54 27.00
N PHE A 642 -10.88 -40.79 25.73
CA PHE A 642 -9.88 -41.28 24.77
C PHE A 642 -9.50 -40.22 23.74
N ALA A 643 -10.25 -39.11 23.71
CA ALA A 643 -9.91 -37.87 22.99
C ALA A 643 -10.57 -36.70 23.76
N PRO A 644 -10.06 -35.46 23.60
CA PRO A 644 -10.63 -34.30 24.27
C PRO A 644 -12.11 -34.13 24.06
N GLY A 645 -12.88 -34.20 25.18
CA GLY A 645 -14.35 -34.12 25.17
C GLY A 645 -15.08 -35.37 24.63
N LYS A 646 -14.37 -36.45 24.29
CA LYS A 646 -14.98 -37.72 23.87
C LYS A 646 -14.75 -38.82 24.87
N GLU A 647 -15.85 -39.29 25.42
CA GLU A 647 -15.86 -40.34 26.41
C GLU A 647 -16.55 -41.59 25.85
N GLY A 648 -16.03 -42.74 26.23
CA GLY A 648 -16.65 -44.02 25.99
C GLY A 648 -16.81 -44.81 27.28
N MET A 649 -17.81 -45.65 27.38
CA MET A 649 -18.14 -46.39 28.57
C MET A 649 -17.57 -47.80 28.51
N VAL A 650 -16.82 -48.19 29.53
CA VAL A 650 -16.46 -49.61 29.80
C VAL A 650 -17.39 -50.14 30.88
N HIS A 651 -18.30 -51.04 30.50
CA HIS A 651 -19.15 -51.68 31.45
C HIS A 651 -18.35 -52.56 32.43
N ILE A 652 -18.75 -52.68 33.70
CA ILE A 652 -18.04 -53.43 34.75
C ILE A 652 -17.68 -54.87 34.29
N SER A 653 -18.52 -55.54 33.50
CA SER A 653 -18.26 -56.89 32.97
C SER A 653 -17.22 -56.92 31.84
N LYS A 654 -16.75 -55.75 31.39
CA LYS A 654 -15.77 -55.58 30.28
C LYS A 654 -14.43 -54.99 30.74
N ILE A 655 -14.27 -54.77 32.06
CA ILE A 655 -13.05 -54.23 32.66
C ILE A 655 -11.97 -55.33 32.82
N SER A 656 -12.34 -56.47 33.35
CA SER A 656 -11.40 -57.57 33.62
C SER A 656 -11.92 -58.90 33.08
N LYS A 657 -10.97 -59.84 32.82
CA LYS A 657 -11.30 -61.25 32.49
C LYS A 657 -11.87 -61.99 33.72
N GLU A 658 -11.48 -61.56 34.93
CA GLU A 658 -12.01 -62.08 36.21
C GLU A 658 -13.24 -61.28 36.66
N ARG A 659 -14.12 -61.91 37.44
CA ARG A 659 -15.31 -61.23 37.96
C ARG A 659 -14.92 -60.26 39.05
N ILE A 660 -15.21 -58.98 38.87
CA ILE A 660 -14.97 -57.93 39.84
C ILE A 660 -16.30 -57.53 40.51
N ASN A 661 -16.29 -57.17 41.80
CA ASN A 661 -17.48 -56.76 42.55
C ASN A 661 -17.72 -55.24 42.44
N ARG A 662 -16.68 -54.46 42.35
CA ARG A 662 -16.73 -53.00 42.22
C ARG A 662 -15.72 -52.54 41.16
N VAL A 663 -16.05 -51.46 40.48
CA VAL A 663 -15.15 -50.85 39.47
C VAL A 663 -13.88 -50.28 40.15
N GLU A 664 -14.05 -49.73 41.32
CA GLU A 664 -12.97 -49.14 42.12
C GLU A 664 -11.93 -50.15 42.60
N ASP A 665 -12.23 -51.46 42.58
CA ASP A 665 -11.29 -52.52 42.93
C ASP A 665 -10.18 -52.68 41.88
N VAL A 666 -10.41 -52.16 40.63
CA VAL A 666 -9.49 -52.30 39.49
C VAL A 666 -9.09 -50.98 38.88
N LEU A 667 -9.94 -49.95 38.93
CA LEU A 667 -9.70 -48.65 38.30
C LEU A 667 -9.84 -47.50 39.29
N THR A 668 -8.94 -46.51 39.15
CA THR A 668 -9.03 -45.24 39.85
C THR A 668 -9.15 -44.07 38.88
N LEU A 669 -9.69 -42.93 39.33
CA LEU A 669 -9.75 -41.71 38.50
C LEU A 669 -8.35 -41.28 38.12
N GLY A 670 -8.13 -41.00 36.83
CA GLY A 670 -6.87 -40.61 36.30
C GLY A 670 -6.02 -41.76 35.74
N ASP A 671 -6.43 -43.01 35.90
CA ASP A 671 -5.71 -44.16 35.33
C ASP A 671 -5.70 -44.10 33.80
N LYS A 672 -4.56 -44.40 33.19
CA LYS A 672 -4.44 -44.63 31.75
C LYS A 672 -4.69 -46.08 31.42
N VAL A 673 -5.71 -46.34 30.63
CA VAL A 673 -6.14 -47.70 30.25
C VAL A 673 -6.21 -47.84 28.73
N THR A 674 -5.91 -49.06 28.26
CA THR A 674 -6.09 -49.42 26.85
C THR A 674 -7.43 -50.12 26.70
N VAL A 675 -8.21 -49.69 25.70
CA VAL A 675 -9.55 -50.19 25.42
C VAL A 675 -9.75 -50.51 23.95
N VAL A 676 -10.59 -51.46 23.64
CA VAL A 676 -11.05 -51.76 22.27
C VAL A 676 -12.49 -51.31 22.10
N CYS A 677 -12.77 -50.66 20.98
CA CYS A 677 -14.12 -50.17 20.62
C CYS A 677 -15.03 -51.37 20.30
N LEU A 678 -16.22 -51.40 20.92
CA LEU A 678 -17.27 -52.38 20.66
C LEU A 678 -18.42 -51.79 19.82
N GLY A 679 -18.24 -50.61 19.24
CA GLY A 679 -19.29 -49.89 18.54
C GLY A 679 -20.13 -48.98 19.47
N LYS A 680 -21.28 -48.53 18.98
CA LYS A 680 -22.23 -47.68 19.76
C LYS A 680 -23.30 -48.51 20.48
N ASP A 681 -23.56 -48.15 21.72
CA ASP A 681 -24.64 -48.76 22.49
C ASP A 681 -26.04 -48.30 21.94
N LYS A 682 -27.12 -48.85 22.48
CA LYS A 682 -28.51 -48.53 22.09
C LYS A 682 -28.89 -47.04 22.30
N MET A 683 -28.07 -46.31 23.04
CA MET A 683 -28.24 -44.89 23.34
C MET A 683 -27.30 -44.01 22.49
N GLY A 684 -26.56 -44.60 21.53
CA GLY A 684 -25.60 -43.91 20.65
C GLY A 684 -24.26 -43.59 21.31
N ARG A 685 -23.98 -44.09 22.52
CA ARG A 685 -22.69 -43.84 23.23
C ARG A 685 -21.68 -44.90 22.84
N ILE A 686 -20.41 -44.53 22.75
CA ILE A 686 -19.31 -45.43 22.43
C ILE A 686 -19.13 -46.42 23.60
N SER A 687 -19.08 -47.68 23.29
CA SER A 687 -18.89 -48.80 24.23
C SER A 687 -17.48 -49.38 24.04
N PHE A 688 -16.79 -49.56 25.16
CA PHE A 688 -15.41 -50.07 25.17
C PHE A 688 -15.29 -51.36 26.00
N SER A 689 -14.24 -52.12 25.70
CA SER A 689 -13.82 -53.28 26.49
C SER A 689 -12.30 -53.19 26.76
N MET A 690 -11.93 -53.42 28.01
CA MET A 690 -10.53 -53.60 28.42
C MET A 690 -10.11 -55.05 28.29
N LYS A 691 -10.99 -55.99 28.59
CA LYS A 691 -10.68 -57.42 28.60
C LYS A 691 -10.51 -58.03 27.19
N ASP A 692 -11.09 -57.38 26.18
CA ASP A 692 -11.09 -57.85 24.79
C ASP A 692 -9.95 -57.20 23.97
N VAL A 693 -9.06 -56.40 24.61
CA VAL A 693 -7.88 -55.86 23.98
C VAL A 693 -6.94 -57.00 23.56
N PRO A 694 -6.50 -57.09 22.28
CA PRO A 694 -5.55 -58.10 21.84
C PRO A 694 -4.27 -58.00 22.63
N GLU A 695 -3.78 -59.10 23.17
CA GLU A 695 -2.45 -59.16 23.76
C GLU A 695 -1.41 -59.02 22.60
N ASN A 696 -0.59 -57.96 22.65
CA ASN A 696 0.52 -57.83 21.72
C ASN A 696 1.46 -59.03 21.96
N ASN A 697 1.67 -59.89 20.95
CA ASN A 697 2.72 -60.89 20.90
C ASN A 697 4.06 -60.20 20.69
#